data_9515c6edddbac6099f56caeb985598d9
#
_entry.id   9515c6edddbac6099f56caeb985598d9
#
_cell.length_a   1.000
_cell.length_b   1.000
_cell.length_c   1.000
_cell.angle_alpha   90.00
_cell.angle_beta   90.00
_cell.angle_gamma   90.00
#
_symmetry.space_group_name_H-M   'P 1'
#
loop_
_entity.id
_entity.type
_entity.pdbx_description
1 polymer ?
#
loop_
_entity_poly.entity_id
_entity_poly.type
_entity_poly.pdbx_seq_one_letter_code
_entity_poly.pdbx_strand_id
1 'polypeptide(L)'
;MFSSSDSDGATAPDDQTLSRVSAPVTDLPAPRISDLARAQTPQGPAADYLSGLNPEQREAVETTEGPVLVLAGAGTGKTRVLTTRLAHILATGRAKPWELLVVTFTNKAAREMRERIGHLIGPSSEGLRWLGTFHSVAAQILRRHAELVGLKSSFTILDTDDQERLLKQLLEAANIDTKRFTPKSLAHMIDHWKNRGWTPDKLPPGEDFANGKGPALYAAYQARLATLNACDFGDLLLHNITILSKHADLAEEYRRRFRYILVDEYQDTNVAQYLWLRLLTSSTGNVCCVGDDDQSIYGWRGAEVDNILRFERDFPGAKVIRLERNYRSTKHILGAASALIAANQDRLGKTLWTEDDSGDKVRVRGVWDGEAEARLIADEIETARKQGMNYKDMAVLVRASFQMRAFEERFLMLAIPYVVIGGPRFFERAEIRDAHAYLRLIQSEDDDLAFERIVNTPKRGIGDTSVQKILHIARENGVSAMRAVRHLITTDELQARTRTPLANFVRDLDRWRDLMAMGTPHWQVTETLLDESGYTAMQKADRTSGQTRLDNLKELTQSMQSFETLQAYLEHVSLVMDLERRDENADGSGSVQIMTLHGAKGLEFPLVFLPGWEEGVFPSQRSIDEKGVKGLEEERRLAYVGVTRAKQDARISFAANRMVYGRWTSQLPSRFVDELPIAHVEPQSDTGYYGASTGMKEAKSRWDDAPSFGGSYSSPGWKRAQTYTAAQTPKPAYARRAVIEGEGRLIATADPKAASGWSRGDRVFHQKFGYGQVRAVEGNKLVVSFDKAGEKKVIDTFVEKA
;
A
#
# COMPACT_ATOMS: atom_id res chain seq x y z
N MET A 1 -58.26 -32.21 39.07
CA MET A 1 -58.46 -33.57 39.55
C MET A 1 -57.28 -33.88 40.51
N PHE A 2 -57.55 -33.80 41.76
CA PHE A 2 -57.36 -34.81 42.77
C PHE A 2 -55.93 -35.27 43.02
N SER A 3 -55.32 -35.26 44.14
CA SER A 3 -55.68 -35.23 45.54
C SER A 3 -54.42 -35.87 46.25
N SER A 4 -53.95 -35.21 47.30
CA SER A 4 -54.00 -35.68 48.73
C SER A 4 -53.18 -36.94 48.94
N SER A 5 -52.50 -37.19 50.00
CA SER A 5 -52.61 -36.87 51.41
C SER A 5 -51.52 -37.57 52.23
N ASP A 6 -51.15 -36.95 53.35
CA ASP A 6 -51.07 -37.48 54.72
C ASP A 6 -49.93 -38.53 54.96
N SER A 7 -49.31 -38.64 56.11
CA SER A 7 -49.46 -38.07 57.47
C SER A 7 -48.39 -38.72 58.41
N ASP A 8 -48.16 -38.09 59.52
CA ASP A 8 -47.77 -38.61 60.85
C ASP A 8 -46.36 -39.18 61.02
N GLY A 9 -45.66 -38.93 62.05
CA GLY A 9 -45.99 -38.44 63.44
C GLY A 9 -44.78 -38.52 64.34
N ALA A 10 -44.78 -37.63 65.22
CA ALA A 10 -44.39 -37.64 66.65
C ALA A 10 -43.13 -38.42 67.13
N THR A 11 -42.24 -37.79 67.84
CA THR A 11 -42.25 -37.63 69.31
C THR A 11 -40.98 -36.89 69.79
N ALA A 12 -41.14 -35.92 70.66
CA ALA A 12 -40.15 -35.44 71.63
C ALA A 12 -40.11 -36.40 72.83
N PRO A 13 -39.10 -36.37 73.74
CA PRO A 13 -38.93 -35.25 74.67
C PRO A 13 -37.52 -34.99 75.23
N ASP A 14 -37.48 -33.84 76.00
CA ASP A 14 -36.73 -33.56 77.28
C ASP A 14 -35.25 -33.04 77.19
N ASP A 15 -35.09 -31.81 77.39
CA ASP A 15 -34.77 -31.05 78.62
C ASP A 15 -33.47 -31.42 79.33
N GLN A 16 -32.51 -30.48 79.28
CA GLN A 16 -31.72 -30.05 80.45
C GLN A 16 -30.87 -28.79 80.21
N THR A 17 -31.33 -27.73 80.78
CA THR A 17 -30.59 -26.59 81.34
C THR A 17 -29.07 -26.64 81.34
N LEU A 18 -28.43 -25.53 80.93
CA LEU A 18 -27.46 -24.74 81.72
C LEU A 18 -27.01 -23.43 81.04
N SER A 19 -27.25 -22.40 81.79
CA SER A 19 -26.53 -21.14 82.06
C SER A 19 -26.11 -20.26 80.90
N ARG A 20 -26.77 -19.11 80.86
CA ARG A 20 -26.35 -17.83 80.22
C ARG A 20 -25.04 -17.32 80.84
N VAL A 21 -24.08 -17.00 79.88
CA VAL A 21 -23.10 -15.94 80.04
C VAL A 21 -23.30 -14.95 78.91
N SER A 22 -23.84 -13.79 79.23
CA SER A 22 -24.00 -12.64 78.38
C SER A 22 -22.67 -11.93 78.15
N ALA A 23 -22.14 -11.92 76.92
CA ALA A 23 -21.13 -10.97 76.50
C ALA A 23 -21.82 -9.83 75.75
N PRO A 24 -21.34 -8.56 75.81
CA PRO A 24 -22.02 -7.41 75.24
C PRO A 24 -21.94 -7.44 73.71
N VAL A 25 -23.12 -7.38 73.11
CA VAL A 25 -23.27 -7.17 71.62
C VAL A 25 -22.90 -5.73 71.37
N THR A 26 -21.72 -5.50 70.76
CA THR A 26 -21.43 -4.21 70.14
C THR A 26 -22.23 -4.14 68.85
N ASP A 27 -23.23 -3.27 68.81
CA ASP A 27 -23.95 -2.87 67.62
C ASP A 27 -22.98 -2.25 66.57
N LEU A 28 -22.47 -3.08 65.70
CA LEU A 28 -21.84 -2.58 64.47
C LEU A 28 -22.99 -2.15 63.53
N PRO A 29 -22.95 -0.92 62.99
CA PRO A 29 -23.97 -0.49 62.04
C PRO A 29 -23.98 -1.39 60.84
N ALA A 30 -25.16 -1.78 60.34
CA ALA A 30 -25.30 -2.58 59.15
C ALA A 30 -24.53 -1.95 57.99
N PRO A 31 -23.76 -2.74 57.19
CA PRO A 31 -22.97 -2.21 56.09
C PRO A 31 -23.89 -1.51 55.10
N ARG A 32 -23.51 -0.31 54.68
CA ARG A 32 -24.25 0.47 53.69
C ARG A 32 -24.24 -0.28 52.37
N ILE A 33 -25.32 -0.16 51.58
CA ILE A 33 -25.43 -0.77 50.23
C ILE A 33 -24.22 -0.39 49.34
N SER A 34 -23.68 0.83 49.50
CA SER A 34 -22.44 1.28 48.85
C SER A 34 -21.19 0.50 49.30
N ASP A 35 -21.15 -0.01 50.53
CA ASP A 35 -20.02 -0.79 51.04
C ASP A 35 -20.14 -2.25 50.61
N LEU A 36 -21.38 -2.77 50.51
CA LEU A 36 -21.67 -4.07 49.92
C LEU A 36 -21.41 -4.08 48.41
N ALA A 37 -21.69 -2.99 47.67
CA ALA A 37 -21.36 -2.85 46.23
C ALA A 37 -19.87 -2.73 46.00
N ARG A 38 -19.10 -2.18 46.93
CA ARG A 38 -17.62 -2.17 46.87
C ARG A 38 -16.98 -3.52 47.24
N ALA A 39 -17.63 -4.31 48.06
CA ALA A 39 -17.13 -5.63 48.49
C ALA A 39 -17.37 -6.73 47.44
N GLN A 40 -18.21 -6.47 46.41
CA GLN A 40 -18.50 -7.41 45.33
C GLN A 40 -17.65 -7.23 44.05
N THR A 41 -16.49 -6.60 44.17
CA THR A 41 -15.50 -6.75 43.11
C THR A 41 -14.94 -8.18 43.21
N PRO A 42 -15.16 -9.05 42.24
CA PRO A 42 -14.53 -10.37 42.26
C PRO A 42 -13.03 -10.14 42.09
N GLN A 43 -12.28 -10.22 43.20
CA GLN A 43 -10.87 -10.52 43.14
C GLN A 43 -10.77 -12.01 42.72
N GLY A 44 -11.02 -12.30 41.46
CA GLY A 44 -10.46 -13.49 40.83
C GLY A 44 -8.93 -13.43 40.98
N PRO A 45 -8.22 -14.55 41.10
CA PRO A 45 -6.78 -14.53 41.17
C PRO A 45 -6.29 -13.66 40.04
N ALA A 46 -5.51 -12.62 40.34
CA ALA A 46 -4.92 -11.76 39.34
C ALA A 46 -4.24 -12.67 38.33
N ALA A 47 -4.83 -12.74 37.12
CA ALA A 47 -4.25 -13.57 36.08
C ALA A 47 -2.81 -13.13 35.96
N ASP A 48 -1.87 -14.06 36.09
CA ASP A 48 -0.45 -13.76 36.01
C ASP A 48 -0.10 -13.36 34.58
N TYR A 49 -0.49 -12.11 34.23
CA TYR A 49 -0.26 -11.52 32.90
C TYR A 49 1.23 -11.37 32.58
N LEU A 50 2.11 -11.54 33.59
CA LEU A 50 3.56 -11.55 33.43
C LEU A 50 4.09 -12.94 33.11
N SER A 51 3.30 -14.00 33.33
CA SER A 51 3.71 -15.35 32.99
C SER A 51 3.91 -15.50 31.50
N GLY A 52 4.97 -16.20 31.12
CA GLY A 52 5.31 -16.43 29.72
C GLY A 52 5.93 -15.23 28.99
N LEU A 53 6.29 -14.14 29.67
CA LEU A 53 7.19 -13.10 29.13
C LEU A 53 8.64 -13.58 29.28
N ASN A 54 9.44 -13.34 28.24
CA ASN A 54 10.89 -13.49 28.35
C ASN A 54 11.50 -12.35 29.20
N PRO A 55 12.77 -12.42 29.62
CA PRO A 55 13.39 -11.42 30.50
C PRO A 55 13.29 -9.99 29.93
N GLU A 56 13.58 -9.80 28.63
CA GLU A 56 13.58 -8.49 27.98
C GLU A 56 12.15 -7.94 27.84
N GLN A 57 11.19 -8.79 27.51
CA GLN A 57 9.76 -8.42 27.48
C GLN A 57 9.26 -8.03 28.87
N ARG A 58 9.66 -8.79 29.92
CA ARG A 58 9.31 -8.48 31.32
C ARG A 58 9.93 -7.16 31.74
N GLU A 59 11.21 -6.94 31.44
CA GLU A 59 11.90 -5.67 31.71
C GLU A 59 11.17 -4.50 31.06
N ALA A 60 10.76 -4.65 29.78
CA ALA A 60 9.99 -3.64 29.05
C ALA A 60 8.61 -3.37 29.66
N VAL A 61 7.97 -4.34 30.27
CA VAL A 61 6.68 -4.20 30.98
C VAL A 61 6.84 -3.53 32.34
N GLU A 62 7.84 -3.93 33.12
CA GLU A 62 8.04 -3.48 34.52
C GLU A 62 8.75 -2.13 34.60
N THR A 63 9.54 -1.72 33.62
CA THR A 63 10.19 -0.39 33.56
C THR A 63 9.15 0.69 33.25
N THR A 64 8.34 1.09 34.22
CA THR A 64 7.20 1.99 33.99
C THR A 64 7.58 3.46 33.97
N GLU A 65 8.60 3.88 34.73
CA GLU A 65 8.97 5.29 34.89
C GLU A 65 10.06 5.70 33.90
N GLY A 66 9.99 6.96 33.46
CA GLY A 66 10.89 7.57 32.51
C GLY A 66 10.62 7.17 31.05
N PRO A 67 11.38 7.74 30.10
CA PRO A 67 11.25 7.43 28.68
C PRO A 67 11.83 6.05 28.37
N VAL A 68 11.10 5.25 27.61
CA VAL A 68 11.49 3.89 27.21
C VAL A 68 11.30 3.73 25.72
N LEU A 69 12.35 3.28 25.04
CA LEU A 69 12.27 2.81 23.66
C LEU A 69 12.39 1.29 23.63
N VAL A 70 11.37 0.62 23.14
CA VAL A 70 11.40 -0.82 22.91
C VAL A 70 11.68 -1.06 21.43
N LEU A 71 12.93 -1.39 21.12
CA LEU A 71 13.34 -1.79 19.77
C LEU A 71 12.99 -3.27 19.59
N ALA A 72 11.91 -3.52 18.91
CA ALA A 72 11.34 -4.84 18.80
C ALA A 72 11.29 -5.30 17.36
N GLY A 73 12.12 -6.26 16.98
CA GLY A 73 12.13 -6.82 15.63
C GLY A 73 10.83 -7.51 15.21
N ALA A 74 10.77 -7.96 13.97
CA ALA A 74 9.63 -8.73 13.47
C ALA A 74 9.39 -9.96 14.36
N GLY A 75 8.13 -10.24 14.73
CA GLY A 75 7.77 -11.45 15.47
C GLY A 75 8.28 -11.57 16.91
N THR A 76 8.81 -10.50 17.52
CA THR A 76 9.34 -10.51 18.89
C THR A 76 8.29 -10.16 19.97
N GLY A 77 7.04 -9.94 19.56
CA GLY A 77 5.93 -9.69 20.49
C GLY A 77 5.71 -8.21 20.86
N LYS A 78 6.00 -7.26 19.96
CA LYS A 78 5.73 -5.80 20.13
C LYS A 78 4.39 -5.50 20.80
N THR A 79 3.33 -5.92 20.18
CA THR A 79 1.96 -5.67 20.65
C THR A 79 1.69 -6.35 21.99
N ARG A 80 2.27 -7.55 22.23
CA ARG A 80 2.16 -8.25 23.50
C ARG A 80 2.80 -7.44 24.63
N VAL A 81 4.00 -6.94 24.44
CA VAL A 81 4.70 -6.12 25.41
C VAL A 81 3.92 -4.84 25.69
N LEU A 82 3.43 -4.14 24.66
CA LEU A 82 2.70 -2.88 24.82
C LEU A 82 1.37 -3.09 25.56
N THR A 83 0.60 -4.12 25.22
CA THR A 83 -0.67 -4.45 25.89
C THR A 83 -0.45 -4.91 27.33
N THR A 84 0.57 -5.74 27.58
CA THR A 84 0.90 -6.21 28.91
C THR A 84 1.43 -5.09 29.81
N ARG A 85 2.25 -4.18 29.28
CA ARG A 85 2.71 -2.97 29.97
C ARG A 85 1.54 -2.09 30.39
N LEU A 86 0.59 -1.86 29.49
CA LEU A 86 -0.61 -1.10 29.79
C LEU A 86 -1.44 -1.78 30.89
N ALA A 87 -1.64 -3.09 30.80
CA ALA A 87 -2.31 -3.88 31.84
C ALA A 87 -1.56 -3.78 33.18
N HIS A 88 -0.23 -3.83 33.17
CA HIS A 88 0.60 -3.71 34.38
C HIS A 88 0.46 -2.34 35.06
N ILE A 89 0.50 -1.24 34.27
CA ILE A 89 0.30 0.13 34.81
C ILE A 89 -1.07 0.25 35.48
N LEU A 90 -2.12 -0.30 34.89
CA LEU A 90 -3.49 -0.26 35.44
C LEU A 90 -3.63 -1.17 36.69
N ALA A 91 -3.17 -2.41 36.61
CA ALA A 91 -3.27 -3.39 37.66
C ALA A 91 -2.47 -3.00 38.91
N THR A 92 -1.33 -2.34 38.74
CA THR A 92 -0.50 -1.81 39.84
C THR A 92 -1.00 -0.46 40.37
N GLY A 93 -2.08 0.10 39.81
CA GLY A 93 -2.68 1.36 40.29
C GLY A 93 -1.82 2.59 40.02
N ARG A 94 -0.82 2.50 39.15
CA ARG A 94 0.09 3.63 38.83
C ARG A 94 -0.62 4.75 38.07
N ALA A 95 -1.62 4.41 37.28
CA ALA A 95 -2.51 5.35 36.58
C ALA A 95 -3.93 4.78 36.45
N LYS A 96 -4.87 5.69 36.28
CA LYS A 96 -6.26 5.35 35.97
C LYS A 96 -6.44 5.29 34.43
N PRO A 97 -7.45 4.58 33.90
CA PRO A 97 -7.65 4.44 32.45
C PRO A 97 -7.70 5.76 31.67
N TRP A 98 -8.23 6.82 32.27
CA TRP A 98 -8.33 8.16 31.65
C TRP A 98 -7.06 9.01 31.73
N GLU A 99 -6.02 8.54 32.46
CA GLU A 99 -4.70 9.16 32.59
C GLU A 99 -3.68 8.55 31.60
N LEU A 100 -4.12 7.63 30.77
CA LEU A 100 -3.29 6.94 29.78
C LEU A 100 -3.61 7.44 28.37
N LEU A 101 -2.59 7.79 27.62
CA LEU A 101 -2.65 8.05 26.18
C LEU A 101 -2.00 6.87 25.45
N VAL A 102 -2.76 6.19 24.60
CA VAL A 102 -2.28 5.05 23.82
C VAL A 102 -2.58 5.30 22.35
N VAL A 103 -1.54 5.42 21.54
CA VAL A 103 -1.68 5.71 20.12
C VAL A 103 -1.09 4.60 19.24
N THR A 104 -1.83 4.24 18.21
CA THR A 104 -1.46 3.24 17.22
C THR A 104 -1.58 3.81 15.81
N PHE A 105 -1.09 3.09 14.81
CA PHE A 105 -1.16 3.55 13.42
C PHE A 105 -2.52 3.27 12.75
N THR A 106 -3.22 2.20 13.14
CA THR A 106 -4.49 1.79 12.50
C THR A 106 -5.61 1.57 13.51
N ASN A 107 -6.86 1.81 13.07
CA ASN A 107 -8.05 1.54 13.88
C ASN A 107 -8.20 0.05 14.23
N LYS A 108 -7.74 -0.85 13.36
CA LYS A 108 -7.70 -2.30 13.62
C LYS A 108 -6.78 -2.60 14.81
N ALA A 109 -5.55 -2.08 14.81
CA ALA A 109 -4.62 -2.28 15.92
C ALA A 109 -5.15 -1.71 17.23
N ALA A 110 -5.79 -0.54 17.21
CA ALA A 110 -6.41 0.05 18.40
C ALA A 110 -7.54 -0.83 18.96
N ARG A 111 -8.37 -1.44 18.10
CA ARG A 111 -9.44 -2.35 18.51
C ARG A 111 -8.89 -3.64 19.09
N GLU A 112 -7.95 -4.30 18.40
CA GLU A 112 -7.30 -5.52 18.88
C GLU A 112 -6.58 -5.30 20.22
N MET A 113 -5.94 -4.14 20.39
CA MET A 113 -5.29 -3.78 21.65
C MET A 113 -6.31 -3.65 22.79
N ARG A 114 -7.45 -2.99 22.53
CA ARG A 114 -8.53 -2.85 23.53
C ARG A 114 -9.12 -4.21 23.93
N GLU A 115 -9.36 -5.09 22.97
CA GLU A 115 -9.83 -6.45 23.22
C GLU A 115 -8.85 -7.25 24.07
N ARG A 116 -7.55 -7.23 23.71
CA ARG A 116 -6.50 -7.93 24.47
C ARG A 116 -6.37 -7.42 25.90
N ILE A 117 -6.43 -6.12 26.11
CA ILE A 117 -6.39 -5.53 27.45
C ILE A 117 -7.61 -5.95 28.26
N GLY A 118 -8.81 -5.94 27.68
CA GLY A 118 -10.02 -6.43 28.29
C GLY A 118 -9.91 -7.89 28.76
N HIS A 119 -9.25 -8.74 27.97
CA HIS A 119 -8.99 -10.13 28.35
C HIS A 119 -7.96 -10.25 29.48
N LEU A 120 -6.96 -9.36 29.57
CA LEU A 120 -5.90 -9.43 30.58
C LEU A 120 -6.36 -8.93 31.97
N ILE A 121 -7.13 -7.86 32.02
CA ILE A 121 -7.47 -7.17 33.30
C ILE A 121 -8.98 -6.93 33.48
N GLY A 122 -9.83 -7.42 32.57
CA GLY A 122 -11.29 -7.35 32.69
C GLY A 122 -11.82 -5.91 32.85
N PRO A 123 -12.79 -5.66 33.76
CA PRO A 123 -13.42 -4.34 33.92
C PRO A 123 -12.45 -3.19 34.24
N SER A 124 -11.26 -3.49 34.75
CA SER A 124 -10.23 -2.46 35.03
C SER A 124 -9.78 -1.73 33.77
N SER A 125 -10.09 -2.25 32.58
CA SER A 125 -9.84 -1.61 31.28
C SER A 125 -10.92 -0.60 30.88
N GLU A 126 -12.06 -0.56 31.57
CA GLU A 126 -13.13 0.37 31.25
C GLU A 126 -12.70 1.82 31.47
N GLY A 127 -13.05 2.70 30.52
CA GLY A 127 -12.67 4.11 30.59
C GLY A 127 -11.36 4.49 29.85
N LEU A 128 -10.74 3.58 29.10
CA LEU A 128 -9.62 3.88 28.18
C LEU A 128 -10.11 4.73 27.00
N ARG A 129 -10.38 6.02 27.27
CA ARG A 129 -10.93 6.98 26.28
C ARG A 129 -9.92 7.41 25.23
N TRP A 130 -8.63 7.42 25.61
CA TRP A 130 -7.52 7.95 24.81
C TRP A 130 -6.70 6.84 24.15
N LEU A 131 -7.36 5.72 23.83
CA LEU A 131 -6.79 4.64 23.04
C LEU A 131 -7.36 4.69 21.64
N GLY A 132 -6.52 4.99 20.64
CA GLY A 132 -6.94 5.16 19.25
C GLY A 132 -5.77 5.43 18.30
N THR A 133 -6.09 5.87 17.09
CA THR A 133 -5.06 6.37 16.15
C THR A 133 -4.67 7.81 16.51
N PHE A 134 -3.49 8.27 16.07
CA PHE A 134 -3.06 9.66 16.24
C PHE A 134 -4.17 10.65 15.86
N HIS A 135 -4.74 10.49 14.67
CA HIS A 135 -5.79 11.39 14.17
C HIS A 135 -7.09 11.30 14.98
N SER A 136 -7.49 10.11 15.42
CA SER A 136 -8.73 9.98 16.20
C SER A 136 -8.63 10.65 17.58
N VAL A 137 -7.49 10.52 18.24
CA VAL A 137 -7.22 11.20 19.53
C VAL A 137 -7.05 12.71 19.32
N ALA A 138 -6.32 13.11 18.27
CA ALA A 138 -6.15 14.53 17.93
C ALA A 138 -7.51 15.20 17.63
N ALA A 139 -8.40 14.51 16.91
CA ALA A 139 -9.77 15.01 16.66
C ALA A 139 -10.56 15.19 17.97
N GLN A 140 -10.44 14.26 18.93
CA GLN A 140 -11.11 14.40 20.23
C GLN A 140 -10.60 15.60 21.05
N ILE A 141 -9.29 15.85 21.01
CA ILE A 141 -8.70 17.02 21.68
C ILE A 141 -9.14 18.30 20.96
N LEU A 142 -9.03 18.34 19.63
CA LEU A 142 -9.42 19.50 18.82
C LEU A 142 -10.89 19.88 19.01
N ARG A 143 -11.82 18.92 19.06
CA ARG A 143 -13.25 19.21 19.30
C ARG A 143 -13.51 19.92 20.62
N ARG A 144 -12.70 19.69 21.65
CA ARG A 144 -12.81 20.36 22.96
C ARG A 144 -12.30 21.80 22.97
N HIS A 145 -11.38 22.11 22.05
CA HIS A 145 -10.66 23.38 22.02
C HIS A 145 -10.70 24.02 20.62
N ALA A 146 -11.71 23.68 19.82
CA ALA A 146 -11.85 24.14 18.45
C ALA A 146 -11.89 25.65 18.31
N GLU A 147 -12.48 26.33 19.29
CA GLU A 147 -12.62 27.80 19.31
C GLU A 147 -11.28 28.52 19.36
N LEU A 148 -10.23 27.90 19.91
CA LEU A 148 -8.88 28.48 19.97
C LEU A 148 -8.19 28.59 18.60
N VAL A 149 -8.71 27.89 17.60
CA VAL A 149 -8.25 27.95 16.20
C VAL A 149 -9.33 28.45 15.25
N GLY A 150 -10.39 29.10 15.79
CA GLY A 150 -11.47 29.69 15.00
C GLY A 150 -12.47 28.68 14.41
N LEU A 151 -12.51 27.46 14.92
CA LEU A 151 -13.47 26.44 14.54
C LEU A 151 -14.55 26.27 15.62
N LYS A 152 -15.71 25.75 15.25
CA LYS A 152 -16.71 25.25 16.21
C LYS A 152 -16.46 23.79 16.51
N SER A 153 -16.86 23.30 17.69
CA SER A 153 -16.71 21.89 18.10
C SER A 153 -17.38 20.90 17.14
N SER A 154 -18.35 21.35 16.37
CA SER A 154 -19.08 20.58 15.34
C SER A 154 -18.41 20.61 13.95
N PHE A 155 -17.14 20.94 13.86
CA PHE A 155 -16.45 21.01 12.57
C PHE A 155 -16.52 19.69 11.80
N THR A 156 -16.57 19.79 10.47
CA THR A 156 -16.54 18.65 9.53
C THR A 156 -15.10 18.29 9.19
N ILE A 157 -14.81 17.00 9.09
CA ILE A 157 -13.53 16.52 8.57
C ILE A 157 -13.75 16.19 7.10
N LEU A 158 -13.07 16.93 6.21
CA LEU A 158 -13.17 16.73 4.77
C LEU A 158 -12.50 15.44 4.34
N ASP A 159 -13.13 14.74 3.41
CA ASP A 159 -12.47 13.67 2.67
C ASP A 159 -11.58 14.21 1.53
N THR A 160 -10.88 13.30 0.85
CA THR A 160 -9.95 13.67 -0.22
C THR A 160 -10.67 14.31 -1.41
N ASP A 161 -11.89 13.84 -1.74
CA ASP A 161 -12.65 14.37 -2.88
C ASP A 161 -13.14 15.79 -2.60
N ASP A 162 -13.61 16.07 -1.39
CA ASP A 162 -14.03 17.41 -0.97
C ASP A 162 -12.84 18.38 -0.90
N GLN A 163 -11.69 17.88 -0.41
CA GLN A 163 -10.44 18.63 -0.41
C GLN A 163 -10.03 19.03 -1.83
N GLU A 164 -9.99 18.07 -2.77
CA GLU A 164 -9.64 18.33 -4.17
C GLU A 164 -10.62 19.30 -4.85
N ARG A 165 -11.92 19.21 -4.58
CA ARG A 165 -12.94 20.14 -5.11
C ARG A 165 -12.70 21.56 -4.61
N LEU A 166 -12.42 21.72 -3.33
CA LEU A 166 -12.14 23.02 -2.72
C LEU A 166 -10.87 23.64 -3.31
N LEU A 167 -9.80 22.86 -3.43
CA LEU A 167 -8.54 23.30 -4.03
C LEU A 167 -8.69 23.65 -5.51
N LYS A 168 -9.53 22.94 -6.26
CA LYS A 168 -9.85 23.29 -7.64
C LYS A 168 -10.47 24.69 -7.73
N GLN A 169 -11.43 25.00 -6.89
CA GLN A 169 -12.06 26.33 -6.84
C GLN A 169 -11.02 27.43 -6.53
N LEU A 170 -10.10 27.17 -5.62
CA LEU A 170 -9.03 28.13 -5.27
C LEU A 170 -8.04 28.35 -6.41
N LEU A 171 -7.64 27.30 -7.12
CA LEU A 171 -6.77 27.41 -8.29
C LEU A 171 -7.44 28.20 -9.42
N GLU A 172 -8.72 27.94 -9.69
CA GLU A 172 -9.51 28.67 -10.68
C GLU A 172 -9.65 30.17 -10.28
N ALA A 173 -9.96 30.46 -9.01
CA ALA A 173 -10.04 31.82 -8.49
C ALA A 173 -8.70 32.58 -8.57
N ALA A 174 -7.58 31.90 -8.43
CA ALA A 174 -6.23 32.45 -8.56
C ALA A 174 -5.73 32.52 -10.01
N ASN A 175 -6.58 32.23 -11.00
CA ASN A 175 -6.24 32.12 -12.43
C ASN A 175 -5.01 31.23 -12.71
N ILE A 176 -4.96 30.06 -12.06
CA ILE A 176 -3.90 29.08 -12.26
C ILE A 176 -4.42 27.97 -13.18
N ASP A 177 -3.63 27.61 -14.19
CA ASP A 177 -3.95 26.53 -15.10
C ASP A 177 -4.01 25.18 -14.36
N THR A 178 -5.23 24.69 -14.11
CA THR A 178 -5.49 23.43 -13.42
C THR A 178 -5.06 22.18 -14.21
N LYS A 179 -4.75 22.31 -15.51
CA LYS A 179 -4.15 21.26 -16.32
C LYS A 179 -2.66 21.09 -16.01
N ARG A 180 -1.96 22.20 -15.75
CA ARG A 180 -0.54 22.19 -15.39
C ARG A 180 -0.33 21.95 -13.89
N PHE A 181 -1.12 22.64 -13.05
CA PHE A 181 -1.06 22.54 -11.60
C PHE A 181 -2.37 21.94 -11.09
N THR A 182 -2.40 20.62 -10.91
CA THR A 182 -3.64 19.91 -10.59
C THR A 182 -4.05 20.14 -9.12
N PRO A 183 -5.36 20.14 -8.81
CA PRO A 183 -5.85 20.19 -7.42
C PRO A 183 -5.21 19.13 -6.54
N LYS A 184 -5.05 17.92 -7.08
CA LYS A 184 -4.43 16.81 -6.37
C LYS A 184 -2.95 17.04 -6.07
N SER A 185 -2.18 17.61 -6.98
CA SER A 185 -0.77 17.96 -6.71
C SER A 185 -0.65 19.03 -5.63
N LEU A 186 -1.58 19.99 -5.59
CA LEU A 186 -1.63 20.98 -4.52
C LEU A 186 -2.05 20.34 -3.19
N ALA A 187 -3.05 19.46 -3.20
CA ALA A 187 -3.46 18.70 -2.01
C ALA A 187 -2.28 17.92 -1.41
N HIS A 188 -1.56 17.20 -2.27
CA HIS A 188 -0.37 16.44 -1.84
C HIS A 188 0.72 17.34 -1.25
N MET A 189 0.94 18.52 -1.84
CA MET A 189 1.92 19.48 -1.33
C MET A 189 1.50 20.06 0.03
N ILE A 190 0.24 20.46 0.18
CA ILE A 190 -0.31 20.92 1.46
C ILE A 190 -0.23 19.83 2.53
N ASP A 191 -0.56 18.60 2.18
CA ASP A 191 -0.45 17.45 3.08
C ASP A 191 1.00 17.22 3.53
N HIS A 192 1.95 17.33 2.59
CA HIS A 192 3.38 17.26 2.90
C HIS A 192 3.79 18.36 3.92
N TRP A 193 3.36 19.59 3.72
CA TRP A 193 3.66 20.69 4.64
C TRP A 193 3.02 20.47 6.03
N LYS A 194 1.76 20.03 6.07
CA LYS A 194 1.06 19.72 7.32
C LYS A 194 1.72 18.57 8.08
N ASN A 195 2.14 17.53 7.38
CA ASN A 195 2.86 16.40 7.97
C ASN A 195 4.21 16.79 8.58
N ARG A 196 4.79 17.91 8.16
CA ARG A 196 5.97 18.53 8.76
C ARG A 196 5.65 19.55 9.86
N GLY A 197 4.39 19.80 10.15
CA GLY A 197 3.93 20.75 11.14
C GLY A 197 4.06 22.22 10.69
N TRP A 198 4.15 22.47 9.38
CA TRP A 198 4.29 23.80 8.82
C TRP A 198 2.93 24.44 8.54
N THR A 199 2.72 25.62 9.11
CA THR A 199 1.62 26.52 8.78
C THR A 199 2.00 27.40 7.58
N PRO A 200 1.04 28.06 6.88
CA PRO A 200 1.35 28.89 5.71
C PRO A 200 2.42 29.97 5.94
N ASP A 201 2.49 30.49 7.17
CA ASP A 201 3.47 31.52 7.62
C ASP A 201 4.84 30.92 8.01
N LYS A 202 4.96 29.59 8.14
CA LYS A 202 6.18 28.89 8.56
C LYS A 202 6.80 28.04 7.48
N LEU A 203 6.38 28.20 6.24
CA LEU A 203 6.95 27.46 5.12
C LEU A 203 8.41 27.86 4.90
N PRO A 204 9.36 26.93 4.80
CA PRO A 204 10.75 27.23 4.50
C PRO A 204 10.93 27.86 3.13
N PRO A 205 11.97 28.68 2.92
CA PRO A 205 12.36 29.15 1.59
C PRO A 205 12.66 27.95 0.68
N GLY A 206 12.11 27.96 -0.54
CA GLY A 206 12.29 26.88 -1.52
C GLY A 206 11.13 25.88 -1.59
N GLU A 207 10.28 25.83 -0.59
CA GLU A 207 9.01 25.12 -0.66
C GLU A 207 8.02 25.94 -1.48
N ASP A 208 7.74 25.50 -2.72
CA ASP A 208 6.93 26.27 -3.65
C ASP A 208 5.97 25.41 -4.46
N PHE A 209 4.91 26.05 -4.93
CA PHE A 209 3.94 25.51 -5.87
C PHE A 209 3.46 26.63 -6.81
N ALA A 210 3.28 26.31 -8.09
CA ALA A 210 2.74 27.24 -9.08
C ALA A 210 3.49 28.60 -9.15
N ASN A 211 4.82 28.56 -9.25
CA ASN A 211 5.71 29.72 -9.41
C ASN A 211 5.58 30.73 -8.25
N GLY A 212 5.76 30.29 -7.02
CA GLY A 212 5.74 31.14 -5.83
C GLY A 212 4.36 31.34 -5.20
N LYS A 213 3.30 30.77 -5.76
CA LYS A 213 1.93 30.95 -5.24
C LYS A 213 1.54 29.93 -4.16
N GLY A 214 2.37 28.93 -3.88
CA GLY A 214 2.10 27.88 -2.92
C GLY A 214 1.69 28.36 -1.54
N PRO A 215 2.46 29.23 -0.87
CA PRO A 215 2.10 29.77 0.45
C PRO A 215 0.78 30.53 0.46
N ALA A 216 0.51 31.34 -0.57
CA ALA A 216 -0.74 32.10 -0.70
C ALA A 216 -1.96 31.19 -0.91
N LEU A 217 -1.82 30.14 -1.73
CA LEU A 217 -2.86 29.12 -1.95
C LEU A 217 -3.13 28.32 -0.67
N TYR A 218 -2.10 27.97 0.07
CA TYR A 218 -2.25 27.27 1.34
C TYR A 218 -2.96 28.15 2.38
N ALA A 219 -2.58 29.45 2.48
CA ALA A 219 -3.27 30.41 3.36
C ALA A 219 -4.74 30.58 2.97
N ALA A 220 -5.04 30.72 1.66
CA ALA A 220 -6.41 30.80 1.16
C ALA A 220 -7.22 29.52 1.44
N TYR A 221 -6.59 28.36 1.33
CA TYR A 221 -7.19 27.07 1.66
C TYR A 221 -7.57 27.02 3.14
N GLN A 222 -6.66 27.37 4.06
CA GLN A 222 -6.94 27.39 5.49
C GLN A 222 -8.05 28.41 5.86
N ALA A 223 -8.03 29.60 5.26
CA ALA A 223 -9.09 30.60 5.46
C ALA A 223 -10.47 30.07 5.00
N ARG A 224 -10.50 29.32 3.87
CA ARG A 224 -11.72 28.73 3.37
C ARG A 224 -12.23 27.61 4.27
N LEU A 225 -11.35 26.74 4.77
CA LEU A 225 -11.69 25.70 5.75
C LEU A 225 -12.30 26.31 7.01
N ALA A 226 -11.70 27.36 7.56
CA ALA A 226 -12.23 28.08 8.72
C ALA A 226 -13.64 28.64 8.45
N THR A 227 -13.87 29.25 7.27
CA THR A 227 -15.19 29.75 6.86
C THR A 227 -16.26 28.65 6.78
N LEU A 228 -15.86 27.45 6.31
CA LEU A 228 -16.73 26.28 6.19
C LEU A 228 -16.92 25.53 7.50
N ASN A 229 -16.26 25.94 8.57
CA ASN A 229 -16.13 25.19 9.81
C ASN A 229 -15.69 23.74 9.54
N ALA A 230 -14.62 23.58 8.78
CA ALA A 230 -14.09 22.28 8.35
C ALA A 230 -12.56 22.22 8.57
N CYS A 231 -12.04 21.01 8.63
CA CYS A 231 -10.61 20.73 8.60
C CYS A 231 -10.37 19.45 7.79
N ASP A 232 -9.18 19.32 7.23
CA ASP A 232 -8.73 18.07 6.64
C ASP A 232 -7.99 17.18 7.66
N PHE A 233 -7.54 16.00 7.24
CA PHE A 233 -6.84 15.07 8.14
C PHE A 233 -5.54 15.65 8.70
N GLY A 234 -4.76 16.40 7.92
CA GLY A 234 -3.53 17.02 8.36
C GLY A 234 -3.77 18.11 9.42
N ASP A 235 -4.89 18.84 9.31
CA ASP A 235 -5.29 19.87 10.26
C ASP A 235 -5.57 19.31 11.65
N LEU A 236 -6.02 18.07 11.77
CA LEU A 236 -6.29 17.46 13.07
C LEU A 236 -5.06 17.49 13.97
N LEU A 237 -3.88 17.24 13.42
CA LEU A 237 -2.61 17.33 14.15
C LEU A 237 -2.06 18.75 14.18
N LEU A 238 -2.08 19.46 13.06
CA LEU A 238 -1.53 20.80 12.94
C LEU A 238 -2.20 21.80 13.90
N HIS A 239 -3.53 21.77 13.99
CA HIS A 239 -4.27 22.61 14.95
C HIS A 239 -3.97 22.23 16.41
N ASN A 240 -3.83 20.95 16.73
CA ASN A 240 -3.41 20.52 18.06
C ASN A 240 -2.02 21.08 18.41
N ILE A 241 -1.04 20.94 17.50
CA ILE A 241 0.30 21.52 17.67
C ILE A 241 0.21 23.02 17.90
N THR A 242 -0.61 23.72 17.10
CA THR A 242 -0.81 25.16 17.20
C THR A 242 -1.40 25.55 18.56
N ILE A 243 -2.45 24.85 19.02
CA ILE A 243 -3.10 25.10 20.33
C ILE A 243 -2.11 24.86 21.45
N LEU A 244 -1.50 23.67 21.52
CA LEU A 244 -0.59 23.32 22.60
C LEU A 244 0.69 24.15 22.64
N SER A 245 1.13 24.70 21.49
CA SER A 245 2.29 25.60 21.44
C SER A 245 1.95 27.01 21.88
N LYS A 246 0.72 27.51 21.61
CA LYS A 246 0.29 28.87 21.95
C LYS A 246 -0.27 28.97 23.37
N HIS A 247 -0.86 27.90 23.90
CA HIS A 247 -1.53 27.88 25.20
C HIS A 247 -0.78 26.94 26.16
N ALA A 248 0.21 27.47 26.84
CA ALA A 248 1.07 26.71 27.76
C ALA A 248 0.31 26.08 28.92
N ASP A 249 -0.72 26.77 29.44
CA ASP A 249 -1.63 26.29 30.47
C ASP A 249 -2.38 25.03 30.07
N LEU A 250 -2.89 25.00 28.82
CA LEU A 250 -3.58 23.86 28.28
C LEU A 250 -2.61 22.70 28.00
N ALA A 251 -1.43 23.00 27.48
CA ALA A 251 -0.39 21.98 27.30
C ALA A 251 -0.04 21.31 28.65
N GLU A 252 0.09 22.11 29.71
CA GLU A 252 0.39 21.62 31.06
C GLU A 252 -0.77 20.80 31.64
N GLU A 253 -2.04 21.19 31.35
CA GLU A 253 -3.21 20.37 31.73
C GLU A 253 -3.15 18.97 31.09
N TYR A 254 -2.87 18.87 29.80
CA TYR A 254 -2.75 17.58 29.13
C TYR A 254 -1.52 16.78 29.58
N ARG A 255 -0.38 17.42 29.85
CA ARG A 255 0.80 16.76 30.42
C ARG A 255 0.51 16.16 31.80
N ARG A 256 -0.25 16.86 32.64
CA ARG A 256 -0.68 16.33 33.94
C ARG A 256 -1.72 15.22 33.79
N ARG A 257 -2.60 15.34 32.82
CA ARG A 257 -3.62 14.32 32.51
C ARG A 257 -3.00 13.02 32.02
N PHE A 258 -2.08 13.09 31.07
CA PHE A 258 -1.43 11.93 30.44
C PHE A 258 -0.17 11.54 31.25
N ARG A 259 -0.41 10.82 32.34
CA ARG A 259 0.70 10.34 33.18
C ARG A 259 1.60 9.36 32.47
N TYR A 260 1.05 8.56 31.52
CA TYR A 260 1.79 7.63 30.68
C TYR A 260 1.31 7.75 29.25
N ILE A 261 2.25 7.76 28.33
CA ILE A 261 2.03 7.79 26.90
C ILE A 261 2.63 6.52 26.30
N LEU A 262 1.84 5.74 25.57
CA LEU A 262 2.28 4.52 24.90
C LEU A 262 2.05 4.68 23.38
N VAL A 263 3.11 4.40 22.61
CA VAL A 263 3.10 4.58 21.15
C VAL A 263 3.50 3.27 20.48
N ASP A 264 2.65 2.76 19.62
CA ASP A 264 2.95 1.61 18.75
C ASP A 264 3.44 2.06 17.37
N GLU A 265 4.24 1.23 16.71
CA GLU A 265 4.82 1.46 15.38
C GLU A 265 5.48 2.85 15.25
N TYR A 266 6.30 3.23 16.25
CA TYR A 266 6.87 4.57 16.34
C TYR A 266 7.73 4.98 15.13
N GLN A 267 8.34 4.01 14.41
CA GLN A 267 9.12 4.24 13.19
C GLN A 267 8.28 4.75 12.00
N ASP A 268 6.94 4.64 12.06
CA ASP A 268 6.04 5.12 11.00
C ASP A 268 5.51 6.53 11.28
N THR A 269 5.94 7.18 12.36
CA THR A 269 5.49 8.53 12.72
C THR A 269 6.06 9.59 11.78
N ASN A 270 5.23 10.56 11.39
CA ASN A 270 5.67 11.76 10.70
C ASN A 270 6.10 12.86 11.70
N VAL A 271 6.67 13.96 11.18
CA VAL A 271 7.16 15.06 12.03
C VAL A 271 6.05 15.71 12.87
N ALA A 272 4.84 15.89 12.30
CA ALA A 272 3.72 16.47 13.06
C ALA A 272 3.29 15.57 14.22
N GLN A 273 3.22 14.25 14.02
CA GLN A 273 2.92 13.27 15.08
C GLN A 273 3.99 13.29 16.16
N TYR A 274 5.26 13.35 15.76
CA TYR A 274 6.39 13.47 16.67
C TYR A 274 6.29 14.77 17.50
N LEU A 275 6.07 15.92 16.87
CA LEU A 275 5.93 17.22 17.56
C LEU A 275 4.75 17.21 18.53
N TRP A 276 3.63 16.62 18.14
CA TRP A 276 2.45 16.48 18.97
C TRP A 276 2.74 15.64 20.22
N LEU A 277 3.44 14.51 20.10
CA LEU A 277 3.88 13.70 21.24
C LEU A 277 4.81 14.48 22.17
N ARG A 278 5.78 15.19 21.62
CA ARG A 278 6.72 16.02 22.39
C ARG A 278 6.00 17.09 23.23
N LEU A 279 4.96 17.71 22.69
CA LEU A 279 4.16 18.70 23.40
C LEU A 279 3.33 18.11 24.53
N LEU A 280 2.89 16.86 24.41
CA LEU A 280 2.09 16.16 25.40
C LEU A 280 2.93 15.42 26.47
N THR A 281 4.20 15.17 26.20
CA THR A 281 5.07 14.46 27.15
C THR A 281 5.36 15.35 28.35
N SER A 282 5.08 14.84 29.53
CA SER A 282 5.32 15.53 30.82
C SER A 282 6.81 15.63 31.14
N SER A 283 7.15 16.42 32.17
CA SER A 283 8.50 16.51 32.70
C SER A 283 9.03 15.19 33.29
N THR A 284 8.12 14.28 33.69
CA THR A 284 8.48 12.92 34.17
C THR A 284 8.89 12.03 33.01
N GLY A 285 8.53 12.38 31.75
CA GLY A 285 8.93 11.68 30.57
C GLY A 285 8.40 10.24 30.43
N ASN A 286 7.31 9.88 31.11
CA ASN A 286 6.75 8.53 31.05
C ASN A 286 6.15 8.23 29.70
N VAL A 287 7.00 8.16 28.69
CA VAL A 287 6.68 7.81 27.30
C VAL A 287 7.33 6.47 26.95
N CYS A 288 6.53 5.53 26.46
CA CYS A 288 7.02 4.24 25.95
C CYS A 288 6.69 4.14 24.49
N CYS A 289 7.72 4.21 23.66
CA CYS A 289 7.61 3.99 22.23
C CYS A 289 8.07 2.57 21.86
N VAL A 290 7.24 1.86 21.13
CA VAL A 290 7.57 0.53 20.58
C VAL A 290 7.69 0.65 19.08
N GLY A 291 8.77 0.15 18.51
CA GLY A 291 8.99 0.26 17.07
C GLY A 291 10.08 -0.65 16.54
N ASP A 292 10.19 -0.66 15.23
CA ASP A 292 11.19 -1.41 14.47
C ASP A 292 11.68 -0.55 13.30
N ASP A 293 12.87 0.02 13.40
CA ASP A 293 13.49 0.83 12.36
C ASP A 293 13.63 0.07 11.03
N ASP A 294 13.81 -1.26 11.10
CA ASP A 294 13.90 -2.14 9.94
C ASP A 294 12.52 -2.38 9.25
N GLN A 295 11.42 -1.97 9.88
CA GLN A 295 10.06 -2.04 9.31
C GLN A 295 9.48 -0.66 8.96
N SER A 296 10.31 0.40 8.85
CA SER A 296 9.87 1.71 8.38
C SER A 296 9.71 1.71 6.85
N ILE A 297 8.46 1.58 6.38
CA ILE A 297 8.10 1.43 4.96
C ILE A 297 7.04 2.43 4.49
N TYR A 298 6.74 3.45 5.28
CA TYR A 298 5.74 4.48 4.96
C TYR A 298 6.35 5.87 4.72
N GLY A 299 7.61 5.93 4.28
CA GLY A 299 8.28 7.19 3.92
C GLY A 299 7.56 7.96 2.79
N TRP A 300 6.81 7.26 1.93
CA TRP A 300 5.96 7.88 0.92
C TRP A 300 4.69 8.57 1.50
N ARG A 301 4.31 8.25 2.74
CA ARG A 301 3.27 8.92 3.54
C ARG A 301 3.83 9.98 4.50
N GLY A 302 5.11 10.33 4.38
CA GLY A 302 5.76 11.30 5.24
C GLY A 302 6.27 10.74 6.56
N ALA A 303 6.33 9.41 6.74
CA ALA A 303 7.00 8.81 7.88
C ALA A 303 8.51 9.12 7.85
N GLU A 304 9.05 9.44 9.02
CA GLU A 304 10.47 9.81 9.19
C GLU A 304 11.14 8.82 10.14
N VAL A 305 11.94 7.90 9.57
CA VAL A 305 12.70 6.93 10.39
C VAL A 305 13.63 7.61 11.39
N ASP A 306 14.09 8.81 11.09
CA ASP A 306 14.93 9.61 11.98
C ASP A 306 14.26 9.86 13.35
N ASN A 307 12.93 9.78 13.45
CA ASN A 307 12.24 9.95 14.74
C ASN A 307 12.61 8.85 15.75
N ILE A 308 12.73 7.60 15.32
CA ILE A 308 13.14 6.50 16.19
C ILE A 308 14.65 6.50 16.39
N LEU A 309 15.44 6.85 15.36
CA LEU A 309 16.90 6.89 15.43
C LEU A 309 17.43 7.93 16.43
N ARG A 310 16.72 9.05 16.60
CA ARG A 310 17.12 10.13 17.53
C ARG A 310 16.41 10.10 18.86
N PHE A 311 15.70 9.03 19.22
CA PHE A 311 14.88 8.96 20.43
C PHE A 311 15.67 9.26 21.71
N GLU A 312 16.86 8.69 21.90
CA GLU A 312 17.69 8.93 23.08
C GLU A 312 18.15 10.39 23.22
N ARG A 313 18.41 11.05 22.08
CA ARG A 313 18.76 12.48 22.06
C ARG A 313 17.55 13.35 22.44
N ASP A 314 16.37 12.98 21.96
CA ASP A 314 15.14 13.76 22.13
C ASP A 314 14.49 13.54 23.50
N PHE A 315 14.76 12.40 24.15
CA PHE A 315 14.32 12.03 25.49
C PHE A 315 15.54 11.63 26.34
N PRO A 316 16.27 12.59 26.92
CA PRO A 316 17.45 12.31 27.72
C PRO A 316 17.18 11.36 28.89
N GLY A 317 18.04 10.38 29.08
CA GLY A 317 17.86 9.33 30.08
C GLY A 317 16.93 8.19 29.64
N ALA A 318 16.58 8.14 28.35
CA ALA A 318 15.78 7.07 27.82
C ALA A 318 16.46 5.71 27.97
N LYS A 319 15.66 4.72 28.37
CA LYS A 319 16.09 3.32 28.43
C LYS A 319 15.73 2.63 27.10
N VAL A 320 16.73 2.09 26.42
CA VAL A 320 16.51 1.32 25.19
C VAL A 320 16.55 -0.17 25.51
N ILE A 321 15.44 -0.85 25.28
CA ILE A 321 15.29 -2.30 25.47
C ILE A 321 15.13 -2.97 24.12
N ARG A 322 15.98 -3.96 23.81
CA ARG A 322 15.97 -4.68 22.54
C ARG A 322 15.25 -6.01 22.69
N LEU A 323 14.22 -6.24 21.86
CA LEU A 323 13.54 -7.52 21.75
C LEU A 323 14.06 -8.22 20.49
N GLU A 324 14.92 -9.21 20.66
CA GLU A 324 15.60 -9.89 19.57
C GLU A 324 15.15 -11.34 19.41
N ARG A 325 14.56 -11.94 20.43
CA ARG A 325 14.00 -13.29 20.37
C ARG A 325 12.70 -13.29 19.57
N ASN A 326 12.74 -13.94 18.42
CA ASN A 326 11.60 -14.10 17.52
C ASN A 326 10.81 -15.37 17.84
N TYR A 327 9.48 -15.28 17.79
CA TYR A 327 8.52 -16.36 18.05
C TYR A 327 7.64 -16.69 16.82
N ARG A 328 7.93 -16.05 15.69
CA ARG A 328 7.10 -16.16 14.48
C ARG A 328 7.71 -17.09 13.45
N SER A 329 8.96 -16.87 13.12
CA SER A 329 9.60 -17.41 11.91
C SER A 329 10.72 -18.38 12.27
N THR A 330 10.96 -19.34 11.38
CA THR A 330 12.06 -20.31 11.50
C THR A 330 13.44 -19.65 11.35
N LYS A 331 14.48 -20.34 11.75
CA LYS A 331 15.88 -19.88 11.69
C LYS A 331 16.31 -19.47 10.28
N HIS A 332 15.90 -20.21 9.26
CA HIS A 332 16.28 -19.92 7.88
C HIS A 332 15.63 -18.65 7.35
N ILE A 333 14.36 -18.42 7.67
CA ILE A 333 13.65 -17.18 7.31
C ILE A 333 14.32 -15.98 7.98
N LEU A 334 14.65 -16.09 9.28
CA LEU A 334 15.30 -15.02 10.01
C LEU A 334 16.73 -14.76 9.53
N GLY A 335 17.48 -15.81 9.21
CA GLY A 335 18.82 -15.68 8.66
C GLY A 335 18.84 -14.95 7.31
N ALA A 336 17.91 -15.31 6.42
CA ALA A 336 17.72 -14.63 5.13
C ALA A 336 17.32 -13.17 5.31
N ALA A 337 16.33 -12.89 6.16
CA ALA A 337 15.85 -11.54 6.42
C ALA A 337 16.91 -10.66 7.10
N SER A 338 17.66 -11.21 8.07
CA SER A 338 18.73 -10.47 8.79
C SER A 338 19.90 -10.11 7.89
N ALA A 339 20.31 -11.01 6.99
CA ALA A 339 21.35 -10.73 6.03
C ALA A 339 20.95 -9.63 5.04
N LEU A 340 19.71 -9.72 4.53
CA LEU A 340 19.15 -8.73 3.62
C LEU A 340 19.17 -7.33 4.25
N ILE A 341 18.63 -7.17 5.46
CA ILE A 341 18.50 -5.85 6.09
C ILE A 341 19.85 -5.29 6.60
N ALA A 342 20.84 -6.15 6.81
CA ALA A 342 22.17 -5.74 7.25
C ALA A 342 22.90 -4.83 6.23
N ALA A 343 22.50 -4.84 4.96
CA ALA A 343 23.02 -3.98 3.92
C ALA A 343 22.58 -2.50 4.03
N ASN A 344 21.59 -2.16 4.87
CA ASN A 344 21.21 -0.79 5.18
C ASN A 344 22.18 -0.18 6.20
N GLN A 345 22.52 1.11 6.02
CA GLN A 345 23.54 1.78 6.85
C GLN A 345 22.92 2.44 8.10
N ASP A 346 21.78 3.12 7.95
CA ASP A 346 21.12 3.84 9.05
C ASP A 346 20.22 2.92 9.85
N ARG A 347 20.78 2.18 10.86
CA ARG A 347 20.08 1.22 11.71
C ARG A 347 20.50 1.35 13.16
N LEU A 348 19.55 1.10 14.09
CA LEU A 348 19.85 1.03 15.53
C LEU A 348 20.52 -0.29 15.94
N GLY A 349 20.67 -1.23 15.03
CA GLY A 349 21.36 -2.50 15.22
C GLY A 349 20.62 -3.43 16.16
N LYS A 350 20.11 -4.52 15.63
CA LYS A 350 19.54 -5.66 16.35
C LYS A 350 19.75 -6.93 15.53
N THR A 351 19.87 -8.07 16.21
CA THR A 351 20.04 -9.37 15.57
C THR A 351 18.93 -10.30 16.04
N LEU A 352 18.04 -10.63 15.13
CA LEU A 352 16.94 -11.55 15.43
C LEU A 352 17.48 -12.99 15.53
N TRP A 353 17.01 -13.68 16.55
CA TRP A 353 17.28 -15.11 16.75
C TRP A 353 16.02 -15.84 17.20
N THR A 354 15.99 -17.14 17.00
CA THR A 354 14.90 -18.03 17.43
C THR A 354 15.47 -19.31 18.04
N GLU A 355 14.73 -19.92 18.93
CA GLU A 355 15.01 -21.28 19.43
C GLU A 355 14.51 -22.37 18.48
N ASP A 356 13.67 -22.01 17.50
CA ASP A 356 13.16 -22.91 16.49
C ASP A 356 14.23 -23.17 15.42
N ASP A 357 14.96 -24.26 15.57
CA ASP A 357 15.94 -24.73 14.59
C ASP A 357 15.29 -25.53 13.44
N SER A 358 13.97 -25.71 13.47
CA SER A 358 13.19 -26.40 12.44
C SER A 358 12.92 -25.53 11.22
N GLY A 359 12.47 -26.14 10.15
CA GLY A 359 11.98 -25.49 8.95
C GLY A 359 12.90 -25.59 7.75
N ASP A 360 12.30 -25.45 6.58
CA ASP A 360 12.98 -25.48 5.31
C ASP A 360 13.73 -24.17 5.05
N LYS A 361 14.76 -24.24 4.19
CA LYS A 361 15.43 -23.07 3.67
C LYS A 361 14.45 -22.24 2.81
N VAL A 362 14.69 -20.91 2.75
CA VAL A 362 13.95 -20.03 1.86
C VAL A 362 14.19 -20.48 0.42
N ARG A 363 13.13 -20.82 -0.29
CA ARG A 363 13.25 -21.26 -1.68
C ARG A 363 13.31 -20.04 -2.61
N VAL A 364 14.29 -20.03 -3.51
CA VAL A 364 14.42 -19.00 -4.53
C VAL A 364 14.35 -19.65 -5.90
N ARG A 365 13.36 -19.28 -6.71
CA ARG A 365 13.11 -19.94 -7.99
C ARG A 365 13.07 -18.95 -9.14
N GLY A 366 13.94 -19.17 -10.14
CA GLY A 366 13.93 -18.47 -11.41
C GLY A 366 13.05 -19.19 -12.42
N VAL A 367 12.11 -18.50 -13.04
CA VAL A 367 11.19 -19.03 -14.05
C VAL A 367 11.30 -18.24 -15.36
N TRP A 368 10.70 -18.77 -16.44
CA TRP A 368 10.82 -18.17 -17.77
C TRP A 368 10.06 -16.84 -17.89
N ASP A 369 8.81 -16.80 -17.44
CA ASP A 369 7.96 -15.61 -17.52
C ASP A 369 6.96 -15.52 -16.36
N GLY A 370 6.18 -14.43 -16.34
CA GLY A 370 5.19 -14.17 -15.27
C GLY A 370 4.03 -15.17 -15.27
N GLU A 371 3.69 -15.80 -16.41
CA GLU A 371 2.68 -16.86 -16.45
C GLU A 371 3.22 -18.17 -15.88
N ALA A 372 4.47 -18.50 -16.18
CA ALA A 372 5.16 -19.63 -15.56
C ALA A 372 5.27 -19.45 -14.04
N GLU A 373 5.50 -18.19 -13.57
CA GLU A 373 5.50 -17.85 -12.16
C GLU A 373 4.13 -18.09 -11.50
N ALA A 374 3.06 -17.65 -12.15
CA ALA A 374 1.69 -17.86 -11.66
C ALA A 374 1.30 -19.35 -11.64
N ARG A 375 1.72 -20.12 -12.64
CA ARG A 375 1.53 -21.59 -12.68
C ARG A 375 2.25 -22.27 -11.54
N LEU A 376 3.54 -21.95 -11.36
CA LEU A 376 4.34 -22.48 -10.28
C LEU A 376 3.69 -22.24 -8.91
N ILE A 377 3.30 -21.02 -8.61
CA ILE A 377 2.71 -20.65 -7.32
C ILE A 377 1.37 -21.37 -7.12
N ALA A 378 0.54 -21.46 -8.15
CA ALA A 378 -0.74 -22.17 -8.07
C ALA A 378 -0.53 -23.67 -7.80
N ASP A 379 0.42 -24.32 -8.49
CA ASP A 379 0.75 -25.75 -8.29
C ASP A 379 1.32 -26.02 -6.89
N GLU A 380 2.09 -25.07 -6.35
CA GLU A 380 2.62 -25.15 -4.99
C GLU A 380 1.54 -24.93 -3.92
N ILE A 381 0.56 -24.03 -4.14
CA ILE A 381 -0.62 -23.84 -3.30
C ILE A 381 -1.45 -25.13 -3.25
N GLU A 382 -1.72 -25.73 -4.42
CA GLU A 382 -2.44 -27.02 -4.51
C GLU A 382 -1.70 -28.14 -3.78
N THR A 383 -0.38 -28.17 -3.89
CA THR A 383 0.47 -29.12 -3.20
C THR A 383 0.40 -28.93 -1.69
N ALA A 384 0.51 -27.71 -1.19
CA ALA A 384 0.37 -27.39 0.23
C ALA A 384 -1.03 -27.74 0.75
N ARG A 385 -2.07 -27.48 -0.07
CA ARG A 385 -3.45 -27.87 0.26
C ARG A 385 -3.61 -29.39 0.41
N LYS A 386 -3.02 -30.16 -0.49
CA LYS A 386 -3.01 -31.65 -0.40
C LYS A 386 -2.26 -32.16 0.83
N GLN A 387 -1.27 -31.41 1.31
CA GLN A 387 -0.55 -31.69 2.55
C GLN A 387 -1.30 -31.26 3.82
N GLY A 388 -2.52 -30.70 3.70
CA GLY A 388 -3.40 -30.35 4.81
C GLY A 388 -3.37 -28.87 5.24
N MET A 389 -2.62 -27.99 4.56
CA MET A 389 -2.62 -26.56 4.84
C MET A 389 -3.90 -25.90 4.33
N ASN A 390 -4.49 -24.97 5.06
CA ASN A 390 -5.67 -24.26 4.61
C ASN A 390 -5.29 -23.09 3.70
N TYR A 391 -6.15 -22.70 2.75
CA TYR A 391 -5.92 -21.56 1.87
C TYR A 391 -5.71 -20.24 2.63
N LYS A 392 -6.43 -20.02 3.75
CA LYS A 392 -6.25 -18.85 4.62
C LYS A 392 -4.85 -18.73 5.25
N ASP A 393 -4.10 -19.84 5.27
CA ASP A 393 -2.75 -19.90 5.84
C ASP A 393 -1.66 -19.57 4.80
N MET A 394 -2.08 -19.24 3.56
CA MET A 394 -1.22 -18.94 2.43
C MET A 394 -1.44 -17.51 1.95
N ALA A 395 -0.34 -16.83 1.61
CA ALA A 395 -0.41 -15.48 1.05
C ALA A 395 0.56 -15.29 -0.12
N VAL A 396 0.12 -14.51 -1.13
CA VAL A 396 0.94 -14.04 -2.25
C VAL A 396 1.16 -12.55 -2.05
N LEU A 397 2.41 -12.15 -1.83
CA LEU A 397 2.79 -10.77 -1.51
C LEU A 397 3.55 -10.15 -2.68
N VAL A 398 2.91 -9.23 -3.38
CA VAL A 398 3.47 -8.56 -4.56
C VAL A 398 3.98 -7.16 -4.22
N ARG A 399 4.94 -6.66 -5.01
CA ARG A 399 5.43 -5.28 -4.86
C ARG A 399 4.41 -4.24 -5.35
N ALA A 400 3.71 -4.53 -6.42
CA ALA A 400 2.74 -3.62 -7.04
C ALA A 400 1.50 -4.37 -7.54
N SER A 401 0.37 -3.69 -7.54
CA SER A 401 -0.94 -4.28 -7.85
C SER A 401 -1.06 -4.84 -9.28
N PHE A 402 -0.29 -4.34 -10.24
CA PHE A 402 -0.30 -4.88 -11.60
C PHE A 402 0.16 -6.34 -11.67
N GLN A 403 0.99 -6.80 -10.70
CA GLN A 403 1.46 -8.17 -10.63
C GLN A 403 0.36 -9.17 -10.21
N MET A 404 -0.70 -8.70 -9.53
CA MET A 404 -1.74 -9.58 -8.96
C MET A 404 -2.51 -10.35 -10.00
N ARG A 405 -2.76 -9.74 -11.16
CA ARG A 405 -3.64 -10.27 -12.19
C ARG A 405 -3.24 -11.67 -12.67
N ALA A 406 -1.97 -11.92 -12.96
CA ALA A 406 -1.51 -13.23 -13.44
C ALA A 406 -1.87 -14.34 -12.43
N PHE A 407 -1.79 -14.04 -11.13
CA PHE A 407 -2.20 -14.96 -10.05
C PHE A 407 -3.72 -15.09 -9.98
N GLU A 408 -4.45 -13.97 -10.05
CA GLU A 408 -5.92 -13.96 -10.06
C GLU A 408 -6.46 -14.83 -11.21
N GLU A 409 -6.00 -14.62 -12.44
CA GLU A 409 -6.40 -15.41 -13.61
C GLU A 409 -6.07 -16.91 -13.43
N ARG A 410 -4.88 -17.22 -12.94
CA ARG A 410 -4.47 -18.61 -12.75
C ARG A 410 -5.28 -19.29 -11.64
N PHE A 411 -5.53 -18.60 -10.53
CA PHE A 411 -6.32 -19.14 -9.42
C PHE A 411 -7.77 -19.40 -9.84
N LEU A 412 -8.32 -18.51 -10.67
CA LEU A 412 -9.64 -18.68 -11.24
C LEU A 412 -9.73 -19.92 -12.16
N MET A 413 -8.76 -20.10 -13.06
CA MET A 413 -8.73 -21.28 -13.95
C MET A 413 -8.68 -22.61 -13.15
N LEU A 414 -8.06 -22.62 -11.99
CA LEU A 414 -7.90 -23.79 -11.14
C LEU A 414 -8.96 -23.87 -10.02
N ALA A 415 -9.90 -22.92 -9.96
CA ALA A 415 -10.89 -22.80 -8.88
C ALA A 415 -10.23 -22.72 -7.47
N ILE A 416 -9.05 -22.10 -7.35
CA ILE A 416 -8.42 -21.81 -6.07
C ILE A 416 -9.10 -20.59 -5.47
N PRO A 417 -9.73 -20.69 -4.29
CA PRO A 417 -10.38 -19.53 -3.66
C PRO A 417 -9.34 -18.51 -3.22
N TYR A 418 -9.55 -17.24 -3.58
CA TYR A 418 -8.64 -16.16 -3.21
C TYR A 418 -9.38 -14.87 -2.86
N VAL A 419 -8.71 -13.98 -2.13
CA VAL A 419 -9.17 -12.63 -1.81
C VAL A 419 -8.06 -11.61 -2.00
N VAL A 420 -8.37 -10.48 -2.66
CA VAL A 420 -7.43 -9.37 -2.79
C VAL A 420 -7.63 -8.41 -1.62
N ILE A 421 -6.58 -8.23 -0.81
CA ILE A 421 -6.61 -7.35 0.35
C ILE A 421 -6.09 -5.96 -0.03
N GLY A 422 -6.89 -4.93 0.23
CA GLY A 422 -6.50 -3.52 0.04
C GLY A 422 -6.80 -2.93 -1.33
N GLY A 423 -7.58 -3.62 -2.15
CA GLY A 423 -8.01 -3.11 -3.46
C GLY A 423 -9.12 -3.96 -4.08
N PRO A 424 -9.86 -3.43 -5.06
CA PRO A 424 -10.81 -4.23 -5.82
C PRO A 424 -10.03 -5.26 -6.66
N ARG A 425 -10.63 -6.43 -6.81
CA ARG A 425 -10.16 -7.48 -7.74
C ARG A 425 -10.09 -6.92 -9.15
N PHE A 426 -9.29 -7.54 -10.01
CA PHE A 426 -9.09 -7.02 -11.37
C PHE A 426 -10.42 -6.76 -12.11
N PHE A 427 -11.32 -7.73 -12.10
CA PHE A 427 -12.62 -7.61 -12.80
C PHE A 427 -13.64 -6.71 -12.09
N GLU A 428 -13.39 -6.31 -10.85
CA GLU A 428 -14.22 -5.36 -10.09
C GLU A 428 -13.81 -3.90 -10.28
N ARG A 429 -12.63 -3.65 -10.87
CA ARG A 429 -12.13 -2.29 -11.12
C ARG A 429 -13.07 -1.54 -12.04
N ALA A 430 -13.28 -0.26 -11.74
CA ALA A 430 -14.26 0.57 -12.44
C ALA A 430 -14.06 0.57 -13.96
N GLU A 431 -12.81 0.77 -14.41
CA GLU A 431 -12.43 0.80 -15.83
C GLU A 431 -12.66 -0.54 -16.54
N ILE A 432 -12.48 -1.64 -15.83
CA ILE A 432 -12.70 -2.99 -16.37
C ILE A 432 -14.21 -3.27 -16.48
N ARG A 433 -14.97 -2.90 -15.44
CA ARG A 433 -16.44 -3.02 -15.46
C ARG A 433 -17.08 -2.15 -16.54
N ASP A 434 -16.53 -0.97 -16.81
CA ASP A 434 -16.99 -0.10 -17.90
C ASP A 434 -16.71 -0.74 -19.27
N ALA A 435 -15.49 -1.26 -19.49
CA ALA A 435 -15.14 -1.98 -20.69
C ALA A 435 -16.03 -3.22 -20.92
N HIS A 436 -16.26 -4.02 -19.86
CA HIS A 436 -17.18 -5.17 -19.93
C HIS A 436 -18.61 -4.76 -20.25
N ALA A 437 -19.10 -3.63 -19.73
CA ALA A 437 -20.43 -3.14 -20.06
C ALA A 437 -20.55 -2.78 -21.56
N TYR A 438 -19.52 -2.20 -22.16
CA TYR A 438 -19.47 -2.02 -23.62
C TYR A 438 -19.54 -3.36 -24.37
N LEU A 439 -18.71 -4.32 -23.96
CA LEU A 439 -18.63 -5.65 -24.60
C LEU A 439 -19.94 -6.43 -24.44
N ARG A 440 -20.57 -6.39 -23.27
CA ARG A 440 -21.87 -7.01 -23.01
C ARG A 440 -22.96 -6.38 -23.89
N LEU A 441 -22.96 -5.06 -24.03
CA LEU A 441 -23.92 -4.37 -24.89
C LEU A 441 -23.69 -4.65 -26.38
N ILE A 442 -22.45 -4.87 -26.82
CA ILE A 442 -22.14 -5.35 -28.16
C ILE A 442 -22.69 -6.77 -28.37
N GLN A 443 -22.48 -7.66 -27.39
CA GLN A 443 -22.94 -9.05 -27.46
C GLN A 443 -24.47 -9.17 -27.40
N SER A 444 -25.13 -8.35 -26.57
CA SER A 444 -26.56 -8.36 -26.39
C SER A 444 -27.13 -6.96 -26.24
N GLU A 445 -28.10 -6.58 -27.08
CA GLU A 445 -28.83 -5.31 -26.96
C GLU A 445 -29.85 -5.28 -25.81
N ASP A 446 -30.10 -6.43 -25.22
CA ASP A 446 -31.11 -6.55 -24.18
C ASP A 446 -30.50 -6.37 -22.76
N ASP A 447 -29.22 -5.92 -22.66
CA ASP A 447 -28.54 -5.66 -21.40
C ASP A 447 -28.72 -4.20 -20.93
N ASP A 448 -29.85 -3.95 -20.25
CA ASP A 448 -30.20 -2.63 -19.75
C ASP A 448 -29.22 -2.10 -18.70
N LEU A 449 -28.63 -2.98 -17.87
CA LEU A 449 -27.66 -2.58 -16.85
C LEU A 449 -26.33 -2.14 -17.50
N ALA A 450 -25.91 -2.83 -18.56
CA ALA A 450 -24.75 -2.42 -19.33
C ALA A 450 -25.00 -1.07 -20.02
N PHE A 451 -26.20 -0.89 -20.61
CA PHE A 451 -26.60 0.37 -21.21
C PHE A 451 -26.57 1.53 -20.21
N GLU A 452 -27.22 1.39 -19.05
CA GLU A 452 -27.27 2.43 -18.03
C GLU A 452 -25.86 2.85 -17.57
N ARG A 453 -24.96 1.89 -17.45
CA ARG A 453 -23.57 2.14 -17.03
C ARG A 453 -22.78 2.97 -18.04
N ILE A 454 -22.91 2.70 -19.34
CA ILE A 454 -22.00 3.28 -20.35
C ILE A 454 -22.61 4.37 -21.23
N VAL A 455 -23.93 4.56 -21.22
CA VAL A 455 -24.61 5.52 -22.11
C VAL A 455 -24.05 6.94 -21.96
N ASN A 456 -23.60 7.32 -20.79
CA ASN A 456 -22.97 8.62 -20.50
C ASN A 456 -21.52 8.49 -19.96
N THR A 457 -20.87 7.37 -20.19
CA THR A 457 -19.47 7.12 -19.81
C THR A 457 -18.67 6.71 -21.06
N PRO A 458 -17.83 7.59 -21.61
CA PRO A 458 -17.54 9.00 -21.28
C PRO A 458 -18.77 9.94 -21.38
N LYS A 459 -18.67 11.12 -20.79
CA LYS A 459 -19.76 12.12 -20.80
C LYS A 459 -20.15 12.50 -22.23
N ARG A 460 -21.39 12.21 -22.60
CA ARG A 460 -22.00 12.55 -23.89
C ARG A 460 -23.07 13.65 -23.80
N GLY A 461 -23.21 14.25 -22.61
CA GLY A 461 -24.25 15.26 -22.40
C GLY A 461 -25.68 14.66 -22.20
N ILE A 462 -25.77 13.35 -21.98
CA ILE A 462 -27.03 12.68 -21.68
C ILE A 462 -27.23 12.72 -20.17
N GLY A 463 -28.14 13.53 -19.69
CA GLY A 463 -28.44 13.66 -18.27
C GLY A 463 -29.21 12.47 -17.70
N ASP A 464 -29.12 12.25 -16.39
CA ASP A 464 -29.76 11.13 -15.68
C ASP A 464 -31.29 11.12 -15.91
N THR A 465 -31.92 12.30 -15.95
CA THR A 465 -33.37 12.43 -16.25
C THR A 465 -33.74 11.88 -17.63
N SER A 466 -32.83 12.03 -18.62
CA SER A 466 -33.06 11.47 -19.97
C SER A 466 -32.88 9.95 -19.97
N VAL A 467 -31.90 9.43 -19.23
CA VAL A 467 -31.69 8.00 -19.05
C VAL A 467 -32.90 7.38 -18.35
N GLN A 468 -33.38 7.96 -17.27
CA GLN A 468 -34.56 7.48 -16.55
C GLN A 468 -35.83 7.51 -17.45
N LYS A 469 -36.02 8.52 -18.30
CA LYS A 469 -37.11 8.58 -19.26
C LYS A 469 -37.04 7.42 -20.26
N ILE A 470 -35.85 7.11 -20.79
CA ILE A 470 -35.64 5.99 -21.73
C ILE A 470 -35.98 4.66 -21.05
N LEU A 471 -35.46 4.43 -19.83
CA LEU A 471 -35.72 3.22 -19.07
C LEU A 471 -37.23 3.06 -18.71
N HIS A 472 -37.92 4.17 -18.44
CA HIS A 472 -39.37 4.16 -18.20
C HIS A 472 -40.15 3.73 -19.44
N ILE A 473 -39.83 4.35 -20.59
CA ILE A 473 -40.47 4.00 -21.88
C ILE A 473 -40.18 2.55 -22.26
N ALA A 474 -38.94 2.08 -22.03
CA ALA A 474 -38.59 0.69 -22.27
C ALA A 474 -39.43 -0.29 -21.46
N ARG A 475 -39.63 -0.01 -20.17
CA ARG A 475 -40.47 -0.82 -19.26
C ARG A 475 -41.94 -0.81 -19.65
N GLU A 476 -42.50 0.36 -20.00
CA GLU A 476 -43.92 0.49 -20.43
C GLU A 476 -44.23 -0.30 -21.71
N ASN A 477 -43.22 -0.36 -22.61
CA ASN A 477 -43.36 -1.08 -23.88
C ASN A 477 -42.85 -2.53 -23.83
N GLY A 478 -42.32 -3.00 -22.69
CA GLY A 478 -41.82 -4.35 -22.54
C GLY A 478 -40.60 -4.67 -23.47
N VAL A 479 -39.79 -3.66 -23.78
CA VAL A 479 -38.59 -3.77 -24.64
C VAL A 479 -37.33 -3.37 -23.87
N SER A 480 -36.15 -3.74 -24.40
CA SER A 480 -34.89 -3.28 -23.81
C SER A 480 -34.64 -1.79 -24.04
N ALA A 481 -33.83 -1.19 -23.16
CA ALA A 481 -33.44 0.21 -23.25
C ALA A 481 -32.86 0.58 -24.62
N MET A 482 -32.01 -0.29 -25.19
CA MET A 482 -31.44 -0.06 -26.54
C MET A 482 -32.50 -0.06 -27.64
N ARG A 483 -33.45 -0.98 -27.59
CA ARG A 483 -34.60 -1.00 -28.54
C ARG A 483 -35.45 0.25 -28.40
N ALA A 484 -35.74 0.68 -27.18
CA ALA A 484 -36.42 1.94 -26.91
C ALA A 484 -35.64 3.14 -27.48
N VAL A 485 -34.30 3.19 -27.29
CA VAL A 485 -33.44 4.22 -27.85
C VAL A 485 -33.52 4.24 -29.38
N ARG A 486 -33.43 3.06 -30.05
CA ARG A 486 -33.54 2.95 -31.53
C ARG A 486 -34.85 3.53 -32.03
N HIS A 487 -35.94 3.34 -31.30
CA HIS A 487 -37.23 3.95 -31.65
C HIS A 487 -37.24 5.46 -31.37
N LEU A 488 -36.77 5.88 -30.20
CA LEU A 488 -36.81 7.28 -29.75
C LEU A 488 -35.92 8.22 -30.59
N ILE A 489 -34.80 7.73 -31.16
CA ILE A 489 -33.94 8.55 -32.03
C ILE A 489 -34.61 8.85 -33.38
N THR A 490 -35.62 8.05 -33.78
CA THR A 490 -36.40 8.29 -35.04
C THR A 490 -37.63 9.17 -34.80
N THR A 491 -37.93 9.54 -33.57
CA THR A 491 -39.05 10.36 -33.19
C THR A 491 -38.59 11.71 -32.63
N ASP A 492 -39.54 12.65 -32.43
CA ASP A 492 -39.24 13.96 -31.81
C ASP A 492 -39.50 13.99 -30.30
N GLU A 493 -39.65 12.83 -29.66
CA GLU A 493 -39.92 12.75 -28.20
C GLU A 493 -38.72 13.14 -27.36
N LEU A 494 -37.52 13.00 -27.91
CA LEU A 494 -36.29 13.44 -27.29
C LEU A 494 -35.85 14.78 -27.87
N GLN A 495 -35.37 15.67 -27.00
CA GLN A 495 -34.76 16.94 -27.44
C GLN A 495 -33.53 16.66 -28.29
N ALA A 496 -33.28 17.47 -29.32
CA ALA A 496 -32.15 17.30 -30.24
C ALA A 496 -30.79 17.16 -29.54
N ARG A 497 -30.57 17.89 -28.43
CA ARG A 497 -29.36 17.82 -27.61
C ARG A 497 -29.11 16.44 -26.99
N THR A 498 -30.15 15.63 -26.80
CA THR A 498 -30.04 14.25 -26.27
C THR A 498 -30.11 13.24 -27.40
N ARG A 499 -30.97 13.50 -28.43
CA ARG A 499 -31.18 12.61 -29.57
C ARG A 499 -29.91 12.41 -30.40
N THR A 500 -29.18 13.48 -30.72
CA THR A 500 -27.94 13.40 -31.54
C THR A 500 -26.84 12.56 -30.88
N PRO A 501 -26.46 12.78 -29.62
CA PRO A 501 -25.51 11.90 -28.93
C PRO A 501 -25.95 10.43 -28.86
N LEU A 502 -27.23 10.16 -28.61
CA LEU A 502 -27.76 8.79 -28.60
C LEU A 502 -27.71 8.16 -30.00
N ALA A 503 -28.04 8.88 -31.07
CA ALA A 503 -27.96 8.37 -32.45
C ALA A 503 -26.50 8.04 -32.82
N ASN A 504 -25.54 8.87 -32.42
CA ASN A 504 -24.13 8.59 -32.59
C ASN A 504 -23.69 7.35 -31.80
N PHE A 505 -24.12 7.21 -30.55
CA PHE A 505 -23.81 6.06 -29.70
C PHE A 505 -24.34 4.75 -30.30
N VAL A 506 -25.58 4.75 -30.81
CA VAL A 506 -26.17 3.58 -31.50
C VAL A 506 -25.38 3.23 -32.77
N ARG A 507 -25.06 4.23 -33.60
CA ARG A 507 -24.29 4.02 -34.84
C ARG A 507 -22.89 3.44 -34.53
N ASP A 508 -22.24 3.91 -33.50
CA ASP A 508 -20.90 3.44 -33.13
C ASP A 508 -20.95 1.99 -32.61
N LEU A 509 -21.97 1.63 -31.81
CA LEU A 509 -22.22 0.25 -31.38
C LEU A 509 -22.49 -0.69 -32.57
N ASP A 510 -23.30 -0.27 -33.51
CA ASP A 510 -23.60 -1.06 -34.70
C ASP A 510 -22.34 -1.32 -35.54
N ARG A 511 -21.52 -0.30 -35.73
CA ARG A 511 -20.26 -0.44 -36.44
C ARG A 511 -19.29 -1.41 -35.76
N TRP A 512 -19.17 -1.39 -34.43
CA TRP A 512 -18.31 -2.33 -33.70
C TRP A 512 -18.85 -3.77 -33.78
N ARG A 513 -20.16 -3.96 -33.81
CA ARG A 513 -20.76 -5.28 -34.10
C ARG A 513 -20.44 -5.76 -35.51
N ASP A 514 -20.53 -4.86 -36.48
CA ASP A 514 -20.22 -5.19 -37.90
C ASP A 514 -18.74 -5.59 -38.03
N LEU A 515 -17.82 -4.92 -37.36
CA LEU A 515 -16.41 -5.32 -37.34
C LEU A 515 -16.24 -6.75 -36.82
N MET A 516 -16.93 -7.12 -35.74
CA MET A 516 -16.90 -8.49 -35.23
C MET A 516 -17.52 -9.50 -36.20
N ALA A 517 -18.64 -9.15 -36.80
CA ALA A 517 -19.30 -9.99 -37.80
C ALA A 517 -18.44 -10.20 -39.07
N MET A 518 -17.59 -9.25 -39.42
CA MET A 518 -16.60 -9.34 -40.50
C MET A 518 -15.36 -10.18 -40.14
N GLY A 519 -15.29 -10.70 -38.88
CA GLY A 519 -14.19 -11.56 -38.44
C GLY A 519 -13.00 -10.81 -37.81
N THR A 520 -13.15 -9.51 -37.50
CA THR A 520 -12.13 -8.79 -36.71
C THR A 520 -12.05 -9.42 -35.33
N PRO A 521 -10.86 -9.78 -34.81
CA PRO A 521 -10.70 -10.35 -33.51
C PRO A 521 -11.33 -9.46 -32.41
N HIS A 522 -12.05 -10.06 -31.48
CA HIS A 522 -12.81 -9.37 -30.44
C HIS A 522 -11.94 -8.45 -29.58
N TRP A 523 -10.69 -8.82 -29.31
CA TRP A 523 -9.74 -7.98 -28.58
C TRP A 523 -9.35 -6.72 -29.38
N GLN A 524 -9.19 -6.80 -30.70
CA GLN A 524 -8.94 -5.61 -31.55
C GLN A 524 -10.18 -4.71 -31.63
N VAL A 525 -11.38 -5.30 -31.72
CA VAL A 525 -12.61 -4.53 -31.62
C VAL A 525 -12.70 -3.81 -30.27
N THR A 526 -12.26 -4.46 -29.19
CA THR A 526 -12.22 -3.83 -27.86
C THR A 526 -11.27 -2.63 -27.80
N GLU A 527 -10.07 -2.75 -28.36
CA GLU A 527 -9.14 -1.61 -28.46
C GLU A 527 -9.76 -0.45 -29.27
N THR A 528 -10.36 -0.78 -30.42
CA THR A 528 -11.02 0.19 -31.28
C THR A 528 -12.16 0.90 -30.57
N LEU A 529 -13.06 0.15 -29.92
CA LEU A 529 -14.20 0.75 -29.21
C LEU A 529 -13.78 1.65 -28.03
N LEU A 530 -12.76 1.26 -27.27
CA LEU A 530 -12.27 2.05 -26.15
C LEU A 530 -11.67 3.39 -26.62
N ASP A 531 -10.98 3.37 -27.77
CA ASP A 531 -10.43 4.59 -28.35
C ASP A 531 -11.51 5.47 -28.99
N GLU A 532 -12.35 4.92 -29.83
CA GLU A 532 -13.36 5.66 -30.61
C GLU A 532 -14.53 6.16 -29.72
N SER A 533 -14.89 5.42 -28.65
CA SER A 533 -15.86 5.92 -27.66
C SER A 533 -15.35 7.14 -26.89
N GLY A 534 -14.05 7.43 -26.96
CA GLY A 534 -13.38 8.47 -26.16
C GLY A 534 -13.03 8.01 -24.75
N TYR A 535 -13.17 6.71 -24.42
CA TYR A 535 -12.90 6.18 -23.07
C TYR A 535 -11.42 6.28 -22.70
N THR A 536 -10.53 5.88 -23.62
CA THR A 536 -9.08 6.03 -23.43
C THR A 536 -8.67 7.49 -23.31
N ALA A 537 -9.29 8.40 -24.07
CA ALA A 537 -9.04 9.84 -23.95
C ALA A 537 -9.50 10.39 -22.57
N MET A 538 -10.64 9.93 -22.07
CA MET A 538 -11.12 10.24 -20.72
C MET A 538 -10.14 9.79 -19.65
N GLN A 539 -9.63 8.55 -19.75
CA GLN A 539 -8.64 8.05 -18.80
C GLN A 539 -7.30 8.81 -18.91
N LYS A 540 -6.83 9.13 -20.12
CA LYS A 540 -5.64 9.97 -20.33
C LYS A 540 -5.74 11.35 -19.69
N ALA A 541 -6.94 11.90 -19.59
CA ALA A 541 -7.19 13.18 -18.94
C ALA A 541 -7.10 13.11 -17.41
N ASP A 542 -7.28 11.93 -16.81
CA ASP A 542 -7.05 11.69 -15.38
C ASP A 542 -5.55 11.51 -15.11
N ARG A 543 -4.90 12.58 -14.69
CA ARG A 543 -3.45 12.59 -14.40
C ARG A 543 -3.06 11.77 -13.17
N THR A 544 -4.02 11.35 -12.40
CA THR A 544 -3.83 10.70 -11.10
C THR A 544 -3.75 9.18 -11.21
N SER A 545 -4.80 8.58 -11.76
CA SER A 545 -4.96 7.14 -11.89
C SER A 545 -5.10 6.70 -13.36
N GLY A 546 -5.17 7.66 -14.27
CA GLY A 546 -5.46 7.39 -15.68
C GLY A 546 -4.44 6.47 -16.34
N GLN A 547 -3.14 6.64 -16.06
CA GLN A 547 -2.12 5.75 -16.62
C GLN A 547 -2.29 4.31 -16.12
N THR A 548 -2.50 4.11 -14.83
CA THR A 548 -2.76 2.79 -14.25
C THR A 548 -4.01 2.14 -14.83
N ARG A 549 -5.09 2.93 -15.02
CA ARG A 549 -6.33 2.42 -15.65
C ARG A 549 -6.14 2.07 -17.11
N LEU A 550 -5.37 2.86 -17.85
CA LEU A 550 -5.01 2.54 -19.24
C LEU A 550 -4.18 1.27 -19.33
N ASP A 551 -3.28 1.05 -18.39
CA ASP A 551 -2.48 -0.16 -18.34
C ASP A 551 -3.36 -1.38 -18.00
N ASN A 552 -4.33 -1.23 -17.09
CA ASN A 552 -5.34 -2.25 -16.81
C ASN A 552 -6.20 -2.59 -18.07
N LEU A 553 -6.57 -1.57 -18.85
CA LEU A 553 -7.33 -1.80 -20.10
C LEU A 553 -6.51 -2.51 -21.17
N LYS A 554 -5.23 -2.19 -21.33
CA LYS A 554 -4.33 -2.93 -22.24
C LYS A 554 -4.19 -4.38 -21.80
N GLU A 555 -4.07 -4.58 -20.51
CA GLU A 555 -3.99 -5.89 -19.92
C GLU A 555 -5.28 -6.69 -20.15
N LEU A 556 -6.46 -6.03 -20.05
CA LEU A 556 -7.74 -6.61 -20.40
C LEU A 556 -7.75 -7.12 -21.85
N THR A 557 -7.38 -6.28 -22.82
CA THR A 557 -7.39 -6.63 -24.25
C THR A 557 -6.44 -7.78 -24.56
N GLN A 558 -5.34 -7.89 -23.85
CA GLN A 558 -4.40 -9.02 -23.98
C GLN A 558 -4.96 -10.34 -23.44
N SER A 559 -5.64 -10.31 -22.26
CA SER A 559 -6.26 -11.53 -21.74
C SER A 559 -7.32 -12.09 -22.68
N MET A 560 -8.01 -11.19 -23.37
CA MET A 560 -9.01 -11.59 -24.35
C MET A 560 -8.43 -12.40 -25.52
N GLN A 561 -7.14 -12.25 -25.83
CA GLN A 561 -6.48 -13.01 -26.92
C GLN A 561 -6.45 -14.52 -26.67
N SER A 562 -6.53 -14.95 -25.42
CA SER A 562 -6.58 -16.38 -25.06
C SER A 562 -7.92 -17.05 -25.31
N PHE A 563 -8.97 -16.28 -25.68
CA PHE A 563 -10.31 -16.78 -25.95
C PHE A 563 -10.63 -16.70 -27.46
N GLU A 564 -11.29 -17.72 -27.97
CA GLU A 564 -11.67 -17.75 -29.39
C GLU A 564 -12.78 -16.75 -29.73
N THR A 565 -13.70 -16.50 -28.81
CA THR A 565 -14.84 -15.60 -29.03
C THR A 565 -15.09 -14.67 -27.85
N LEU A 566 -15.73 -13.53 -28.11
CA LEU A 566 -16.18 -12.59 -27.08
C LEU A 566 -17.15 -13.27 -26.10
N GLN A 567 -18.02 -14.13 -26.58
CA GLN A 567 -18.96 -14.86 -25.73
C GLN A 567 -18.24 -15.76 -24.74
N ALA A 568 -17.25 -16.55 -25.19
CA ALA A 568 -16.45 -17.41 -24.33
C ALA A 568 -15.70 -16.60 -23.24
N TYR A 569 -15.18 -15.44 -23.61
CA TYR A 569 -14.56 -14.52 -22.68
C TYR A 569 -15.55 -13.98 -21.62
N LEU A 570 -16.71 -13.47 -22.03
CA LEU A 570 -17.73 -12.94 -21.12
C LEU A 570 -18.32 -14.00 -20.20
N GLU A 571 -18.53 -15.22 -20.71
CA GLU A 571 -18.95 -16.37 -19.90
C GLU A 571 -17.91 -16.72 -18.85
N HIS A 572 -16.64 -16.76 -19.23
CA HIS A 572 -15.53 -16.96 -18.28
C HIS A 572 -15.54 -15.91 -17.17
N VAL A 573 -15.63 -14.63 -17.51
CA VAL A 573 -15.70 -13.53 -16.52
C VAL A 573 -16.92 -13.67 -15.60
N SER A 574 -18.08 -14.04 -16.14
CA SER A 574 -19.30 -14.26 -15.32
C SER A 574 -19.12 -15.40 -14.34
N LEU A 575 -18.56 -16.53 -14.79
CA LEU A 575 -18.28 -17.69 -13.91
C LEU A 575 -17.30 -17.31 -12.78
N VAL A 576 -16.28 -16.54 -13.12
CA VAL A 576 -15.31 -15.99 -12.16
C VAL A 576 -16.01 -15.19 -11.07
N MET A 577 -16.85 -14.24 -11.47
CA MET A 577 -17.57 -13.37 -10.52
C MET A 577 -18.63 -14.13 -9.69
N ASP A 578 -19.18 -15.24 -10.18
CA ASP A 578 -20.17 -16.05 -9.46
C ASP A 578 -19.53 -17.04 -8.48
N LEU A 579 -18.40 -17.64 -8.82
CA LEU A 579 -17.63 -18.49 -7.91
C LEU A 579 -17.19 -17.72 -6.67
N GLU A 580 -16.85 -16.46 -6.85
CA GLU A 580 -16.44 -15.55 -5.77
C GLU A 580 -17.54 -15.25 -4.74
N ARG A 581 -18.81 -15.28 -5.13
CA ARG A 581 -19.97 -15.06 -4.23
C ARG A 581 -20.34 -16.30 -3.41
N ARG A 582 -19.94 -17.49 -3.87
CA ARG A 582 -20.31 -18.76 -3.23
C ARG A 582 -19.35 -19.20 -2.14
N ASP A 583 -18.08 -18.76 -2.20
CA ASP A 583 -17.00 -19.33 -1.39
C ASP A 583 -16.76 -18.70 -0.01
N GLU A 584 -17.51 -17.65 0.39
CA GLU A 584 -17.29 -17.07 1.73
C GLU A 584 -17.70 -18.02 2.89
N ASN A 585 -18.36 -19.17 2.64
CA ASN A 585 -18.95 -20.01 3.71
C ASN A 585 -18.83 -21.55 3.56
N ALA A 586 -18.12 -22.12 2.59
CA ALA A 586 -18.39 -23.53 2.28
C ALA A 586 -17.64 -24.59 3.09
N ASP A 587 -16.37 -24.37 3.52
CA ASP A 587 -15.59 -25.46 4.19
C ASP A 587 -14.63 -25.03 5.32
N GLY A 588 -14.63 -23.76 5.70
CA GLY A 588 -13.74 -23.23 6.74
C GLY A 588 -12.24 -23.20 6.34
N SER A 589 -11.88 -23.61 5.12
CA SER A 589 -10.50 -23.55 4.62
C SER A 589 -10.07 -22.13 4.25
N GLY A 590 -11.02 -21.23 4.08
CA GLY A 590 -10.81 -19.82 3.74
C GLY A 590 -10.27 -19.65 2.31
N SER A 591 -9.69 -18.49 2.06
CA SER A 591 -9.15 -18.10 0.74
C SER A 591 -7.69 -17.70 0.82
N VAL A 592 -6.92 -17.97 -0.25
CA VAL A 592 -5.53 -17.45 -0.40
C VAL A 592 -5.56 -15.93 -0.43
N GLN A 593 -4.70 -15.28 0.33
CA GLN A 593 -4.67 -13.83 0.39
C GLN A 593 -3.64 -13.26 -0.59
N ILE A 594 -4.10 -12.42 -1.51
CA ILE A 594 -3.22 -11.68 -2.44
C ILE A 594 -3.19 -10.23 -1.99
N MET A 595 -2.01 -9.68 -1.77
CA MET A 595 -1.86 -8.28 -1.34
C MET A 595 -0.50 -7.71 -1.70
N THR A 596 -0.36 -6.40 -1.56
CA THR A 596 0.96 -5.78 -1.68
C THR A 596 1.79 -6.02 -0.42
N LEU A 597 3.12 -6.00 -0.56
CA LEU A 597 4.05 -6.08 0.57
C LEU A 597 3.75 -5.04 1.66
N HIS A 598 3.34 -3.82 1.27
CA HIS A 598 2.92 -2.77 2.22
C HIS A 598 1.64 -3.17 2.99
N GLY A 599 0.69 -3.79 2.30
CA GLY A 599 -0.57 -4.28 2.91
C GLY A 599 -0.35 -5.45 3.88
N ALA A 600 0.74 -6.17 3.72
CA ALA A 600 1.10 -7.31 4.57
C ALA A 600 1.73 -6.92 5.92
N LYS A 601 2.06 -5.62 6.12
CA LYS A 601 2.61 -5.16 7.40
C LYS A 601 1.62 -5.43 8.53
N GLY A 602 2.10 -6.05 9.62
CA GLY A 602 1.28 -6.46 10.76
C GLY A 602 0.60 -7.82 10.61
N LEU A 603 0.54 -8.40 9.41
CA LEU A 603 0.02 -9.74 9.15
C LEU A 603 1.11 -10.81 9.23
N GLU A 604 0.69 -12.09 9.26
CA GLU A 604 1.61 -13.23 9.30
C GLU A 604 0.93 -14.51 8.81
N PHE A 605 1.64 -15.34 8.05
CA PHE A 605 1.11 -16.52 7.40
C PHE A 605 2.07 -17.71 7.54
N PRO A 606 1.58 -18.94 7.68
CA PRO A 606 2.42 -20.15 7.62
C PRO A 606 3.26 -20.22 6.34
N LEU A 607 2.65 -19.99 5.17
CA LEU A 607 3.30 -20.03 3.86
C LEU A 607 3.15 -18.69 3.13
N VAL A 608 4.25 -18.13 2.67
CA VAL A 608 4.30 -16.84 1.94
C VAL A 608 5.02 -17.02 0.62
N PHE A 609 4.35 -16.61 -0.45
CA PHE A 609 4.93 -16.46 -1.79
C PHE A 609 5.31 -15.00 -2.04
N LEU A 610 6.50 -14.77 -2.54
CA LEU A 610 7.11 -13.48 -2.80
C LEU A 610 7.55 -13.39 -4.27
N PRO A 611 6.58 -13.22 -5.21
CA PRO A 611 6.89 -13.17 -6.64
C PRO A 611 7.44 -11.82 -7.07
N GLY A 612 8.08 -11.82 -8.26
CA GLY A 612 8.50 -10.62 -8.95
C GLY A 612 9.72 -9.95 -8.34
N TRP A 613 10.65 -10.71 -7.78
CA TRP A 613 11.93 -10.19 -7.29
C TRP A 613 12.89 -9.93 -8.47
N GLU A 614 12.62 -8.84 -9.21
CA GLU A 614 13.31 -8.44 -10.43
C GLU A 614 13.76 -6.98 -10.36
N GLU A 615 14.93 -6.66 -10.93
CA GLU A 615 15.43 -5.29 -11.01
C GLU A 615 14.42 -4.37 -11.74
N GLY A 616 14.14 -3.22 -11.14
CA GLY A 616 13.17 -2.26 -11.66
C GLY A 616 11.73 -2.51 -11.24
N VAL A 617 11.38 -3.75 -10.86
CA VAL A 617 10.09 -4.11 -10.25
C VAL A 617 10.22 -4.09 -8.73
N PHE A 618 11.17 -4.87 -8.20
CA PHE A 618 11.52 -4.91 -6.79
C PHE A 618 13.03 -5.16 -6.61
N PRO A 619 13.82 -4.12 -6.27
CA PRO A 619 13.38 -2.77 -5.88
C PRO A 619 12.75 -1.96 -7.01
N SER A 620 11.79 -1.10 -6.65
CA SER A 620 11.12 -0.22 -7.60
C SER A 620 12.10 0.82 -8.17
N GLN A 621 12.25 0.87 -9.50
CA GLN A 621 13.10 1.86 -10.14
C GLN A 621 12.68 3.28 -9.79
N ARG A 622 11.37 3.52 -9.71
CA ARG A 622 10.82 4.83 -9.34
C ARG A 622 11.26 5.28 -7.94
N SER A 623 11.24 4.39 -6.95
CA SER A 623 11.71 4.70 -5.59
C SER A 623 13.19 5.11 -5.58
N ILE A 624 14.00 4.42 -6.39
CA ILE A 624 15.43 4.73 -6.51
C ILE A 624 15.64 6.06 -7.22
N ASP A 625 14.90 6.35 -8.29
CA ASP A 625 15.02 7.59 -9.07
C ASP A 625 14.58 8.81 -8.25
N GLU A 626 13.53 8.68 -7.43
CA GLU A 626 13.00 9.78 -6.61
C GLU A 626 13.84 10.05 -5.35
N LYS A 627 14.36 9.01 -4.68
CA LYS A 627 14.97 9.13 -3.34
C LYS A 627 16.45 8.64 -3.27
N GLY A 628 17.00 8.13 -4.36
CA GLY A 628 18.37 7.61 -4.39
C GLY A 628 18.59 6.43 -3.42
N VAL A 629 19.68 6.50 -2.64
CA VAL A 629 20.04 5.46 -1.66
C VAL A 629 18.95 5.25 -0.61
N LYS A 630 18.33 6.31 -0.10
CA LYS A 630 17.23 6.20 0.88
C LYS A 630 16.03 5.44 0.32
N GLY A 631 15.75 5.61 -0.98
CA GLY A 631 14.71 4.83 -1.67
C GLY A 631 15.04 3.35 -1.73
N LEU A 632 16.30 3.00 -2.04
CA LEU A 632 16.76 1.60 -2.04
C LEU A 632 16.69 0.98 -0.64
N GLU A 633 17.07 1.73 0.40
CA GLU A 633 16.97 1.25 1.79
C GLU A 633 15.52 1.02 2.23
N GLU A 634 14.58 1.90 1.80
CA GLU A 634 13.15 1.71 2.05
C GLU A 634 12.61 0.45 1.33
N GLU A 635 13.01 0.20 0.07
CA GLU A 635 12.67 -1.02 -0.66
C GLU A 635 13.27 -2.29 0.01
N ARG A 636 14.48 -2.20 0.56
CA ARG A 636 15.08 -3.31 1.31
C ARG A 636 14.36 -3.59 2.62
N ARG A 637 13.90 -2.55 3.35
CA ARG A 637 13.02 -2.73 4.51
C ARG A 637 11.70 -3.39 4.10
N LEU A 638 11.17 -3.06 2.92
CA LEU A 638 9.97 -3.69 2.39
C LEU A 638 10.20 -5.17 2.07
N ALA A 639 11.36 -5.54 1.52
CA ALA A 639 11.76 -6.92 1.30
C ALA A 639 11.90 -7.69 2.63
N TYR A 640 12.55 -7.08 3.61
CA TYR A 640 12.64 -7.61 4.98
C TYR A 640 11.24 -7.83 5.59
N VAL A 641 10.32 -6.87 5.44
CA VAL A 641 8.93 -7.02 5.89
C VAL A 641 8.29 -8.22 5.20
N GLY A 642 8.42 -8.34 3.87
CA GLY A 642 7.84 -9.46 3.12
C GLY A 642 8.31 -10.82 3.60
N VAL A 643 9.62 -11.03 3.69
CA VAL A 643 10.22 -12.30 4.15
C VAL A 643 9.78 -12.63 5.58
N THR A 644 9.75 -11.64 6.48
CA THR A 644 9.34 -11.83 7.90
C THR A 644 7.83 -11.98 8.11
N ARG A 645 7.02 -12.00 7.04
CA ARG A 645 5.59 -12.39 7.16
C ARG A 645 5.42 -13.90 7.25
N ALA A 646 6.38 -14.66 6.76
CA ALA A 646 6.35 -16.12 6.80
C ALA A 646 6.64 -16.65 8.21
N LYS A 647 5.83 -17.63 8.63
CA LYS A 647 6.06 -18.39 9.87
C LYS A 647 6.93 -19.61 9.62
N GLN A 648 6.59 -20.40 8.60
CA GLN A 648 7.17 -21.72 8.36
C GLN A 648 7.91 -21.81 7.03
N ASP A 649 7.34 -21.26 5.94
CA ASP A 649 7.89 -21.40 4.60
C ASP A 649 7.79 -20.06 3.85
N ALA A 650 8.90 -19.63 3.26
CA ALA A 650 8.99 -18.42 2.42
C ALA A 650 9.55 -18.83 1.05
N ARG A 651 8.82 -18.45 -0.01
CA ARG A 651 9.14 -18.80 -1.40
C ARG A 651 9.24 -17.55 -2.24
N ILE A 652 10.45 -17.26 -2.71
CA ILE A 652 10.78 -16.12 -3.54
C ILE A 652 10.84 -16.60 -4.99
N SER A 653 10.26 -15.85 -5.92
CA SER A 653 10.38 -16.14 -7.35
C SER A 653 10.65 -14.87 -8.16
N PHE A 654 11.28 -15.08 -9.32
CA PHE A 654 11.53 -14.05 -10.33
C PHE A 654 11.40 -14.63 -11.73
N ALA A 655 10.95 -13.83 -12.68
CA ALA A 655 10.81 -14.20 -14.07
C ALA A 655 11.91 -13.58 -14.94
N ALA A 656 12.47 -14.36 -15.90
CA ALA A 656 13.45 -13.85 -16.87
C ALA A 656 12.81 -12.86 -17.86
N ASN A 657 11.52 -13.01 -18.12
CA ASN A 657 10.74 -12.11 -18.97
C ASN A 657 9.42 -11.75 -18.30
N ARG A 658 9.07 -10.48 -18.31
CA ARG A 658 7.80 -10.03 -17.74
C ARG A 658 7.10 -9.06 -18.68
N MET A 659 5.81 -9.19 -18.78
CA MET A 659 5.00 -8.21 -19.47
C MET A 659 4.76 -7.03 -18.51
N VAL A 660 5.36 -5.89 -18.83
CA VAL A 660 5.21 -4.65 -18.07
C VAL A 660 4.57 -3.61 -18.99
N TYR A 661 3.39 -3.10 -18.62
CA TYR A 661 2.62 -2.13 -19.41
C TYR A 661 2.40 -2.56 -20.88
N GLY A 662 2.08 -3.83 -21.08
CA GLY A 662 1.79 -4.37 -22.42
C GLY A 662 3.00 -4.59 -23.31
N ARG A 663 4.22 -4.60 -22.78
CA ARG A 663 5.45 -4.90 -23.51
C ARG A 663 6.25 -5.97 -22.80
N TRP A 664 6.70 -6.97 -23.54
CA TRP A 664 7.65 -7.94 -23.03
C TRP A 664 9.00 -7.28 -22.76
N THR A 665 9.46 -7.39 -21.55
CA THR A 665 10.77 -6.90 -21.11
C THR A 665 11.56 -8.04 -20.49
N SER A 666 12.80 -8.21 -20.92
CA SER A 666 13.72 -9.11 -20.24
C SER A 666 14.11 -8.51 -18.90
N GLN A 667 14.04 -9.32 -17.86
CA GLN A 667 14.29 -8.92 -16.49
C GLN A 667 15.57 -9.57 -15.95
N LEU A 668 16.25 -8.85 -15.07
CA LEU A 668 17.34 -9.42 -14.29
C LEU A 668 16.78 -9.77 -12.89
N PRO A 669 17.32 -10.83 -12.25
CA PRO A 669 17.00 -11.08 -10.85
C PRO A 669 17.28 -9.83 -10.01
N SER A 670 16.46 -9.60 -9.01
CA SER A 670 16.62 -8.52 -8.04
C SER A 670 17.99 -8.60 -7.37
N ARG A 671 18.63 -7.47 -7.13
CA ARG A 671 19.83 -7.40 -6.27
C ARG A 671 19.59 -7.96 -4.87
N PHE A 672 18.33 -7.92 -4.39
CA PHE A 672 17.96 -8.49 -3.10
C PHE A 672 18.11 -10.01 -3.07
N VAL A 673 17.98 -10.69 -4.21
CA VAL A 673 18.27 -12.13 -4.30
C VAL A 673 19.75 -12.39 -4.10
N ASP A 674 20.62 -11.54 -4.64
CA ASP A 674 22.09 -11.64 -4.48
C ASP A 674 22.57 -11.29 -3.05
N GLU A 675 21.74 -10.59 -2.26
CA GLU A 675 22.03 -10.26 -0.85
C GLU A 675 21.61 -11.40 0.13
N LEU A 676 20.92 -12.42 -0.35
CA LEU A 676 20.48 -13.53 0.49
C LEU A 676 21.63 -14.54 0.74
N PRO A 677 21.81 -15.02 1.98
CA PRO A 677 22.92 -15.92 2.31
C PRO A 677 22.62 -17.37 1.90
N ILE A 678 23.53 -18.00 1.17
CA ILE A 678 23.37 -19.41 0.67
C ILE A 678 23.07 -20.40 1.80
N ALA A 679 23.58 -20.15 3.00
CA ALA A 679 23.35 -21.05 4.15
C ALA A 679 21.86 -21.19 4.48
N HIS A 680 21.03 -20.15 4.20
CA HIS A 680 19.63 -20.10 4.53
C HIS A 680 18.69 -20.16 3.31
N VAL A 681 19.25 -20.29 2.10
CA VAL A 681 18.50 -20.26 0.85
C VAL A 681 18.73 -21.55 0.06
N GLU A 682 17.68 -21.98 -0.65
CA GLU A 682 17.74 -23.09 -1.62
C GLU A 682 17.42 -22.53 -3.01
N PRO A 683 18.45 -22.23 -3.84
CA PRO A 683 18.22 -21.70 -5.18
C PRO A 683 17.86 -22.82 -6.16
N GLN A 684 16.86 -22.57 -7.00
CA GLN A 684 16.46 -23.42 -8.12
C GLN A 684 16.17 -22.53 -9.34
N SER A 685 16.53 -22.97 -10.54
CA SER A 685 16.27 -22.19 -11.75
C SER A 685 15.92 -23.10 -12.91
N ASP A 686 14.78 -22.81 -13.54
CA ASP A 686 14.33 -23.45 -14.77
C ASP A 686 14.99 -22.79 -16.01
N THR A 687 15.60 -21.61 -15.85
CA THR A 687 16.16 -20.81 -16.93
C THR A 687 17.70 -20.91 -17.06
N GLY A 688 18.35 -21.68 -16.18
CA GLY A 688 19.81 -21.76 -16.15
C GLY A 688 20.53 -20.52 -15.58
N TYR A 689 19.82 -19.50 -15.15
CA TYR A 689 20.37 -18.30 -14.51
C TYR A 689 21.05 -18.57 -13.17
N TYR A 690 20.61 -19.63 -12.48
CA TYR A 690 21.28 -20.18 -11.31
C TYR A 690 21.54 -21.66 -11.58
N GLY A 691 22.74 -21.96 -12.02
CA GLY A 691 23.35 -23.24 -12.26
C GLY A 691 22.49 -24.47 -12.03
N ALA A 692 21.85 -24.99 -13.07
CA ALA A 692 21.39 -26.37 -13.09
C ALA A 692 22.63 -27.27 -12.98
N SER A 693 22.90 -27.80 -11.79
CA SER A 693 23.91 -28.85 -11.61
C SER A 693 23.38 -30.16 -12.13
N THR A 694 23.31 -30.33 -13.44
CA THR A 694 23.34 -31.65 -14.05
C THR A 694 24.80 -31.99 -14.27
N GLY A 695 25.42 -32.64 -13.29
CA GLY A 695 26.56 -33.56 -13.43
C GLY A 695 27.74 -33.06 -14.26
N MET A 696 28.37 -31.93 -13.90
CA MET A 696 29.73 -31.65 -14.33
C MET A 696 30.46 -30.83 -13.25
N LYS A 697 31.61 -31.31 -12.88
CA LYS A 697 32.68 -30.79 -12.03
C LYS A 697 32.57 -29.32 -11.64
N GLU A 698 32.75 -29.08 -10.33
CA GLU A 698 33.05 -27.80 -9.66
C GLU A 698 33.24 -26.60 -10.60
N ALA A 699 32.13 -26.04 -11.10
CA ALA A 699 32.12 -24.67 -11.58
C ALA A 699 31.96 -23.80 -10.31
N LYS A 700 32.98 -23.00 -10.01
CA LYS A 700 32.91 -21.99 -8.96
C LYS A 700 31.60 -21.23 -9.11
N SER A 701 30.82 -21.20 -8.06
CA SER A 701 29.59 -20.44 -7.98
C SER A 701 29.90 -18.96 -8.24
N ARG A 702 29.01 -18.22 -8.88
CA ARG A 702 29.07 -16.75 -8.97
C ARG A 702 29.25 -16.10 -7.58
N TRP A 703 28.95 -16.81 -6.53
CA TRP A 703 29.10 -16.45 -5.12
C TRP A 703 30.51 -16.68 -4.58
N ASP A 704 31.32 -17.56 -5.21
CA ASP A 704 32.66 -17.88 -4.75
C ASP A 704 33.72 -16.83 -5.19
N ASP A 705 33.42 -16.03 -6.21
CA ASP A 705 34.30 -14.96 -6.74
C ASP A 705 33.87 -13.55 -6.32
N ALA A 706 32.92 -13.39 -5.36
CA ALA A 706 32.55 -12.08 -4.87
C ALA A 706 33.66 -11.53 -3.97
N PRO A 707 34.40 -10.48 -4.38
CA PRO A 707 35.32 -9.81 -3.47
C PRO A 707 34.48 -9.20 -2.34
N SER A 708 34.98 -9.28 -1.12
CA SER A 708 34.40 -8.68 0.07
C SER A 708 33.95 -7.24 -0.25
N PHE A 709 32.68 -6.95 -0.13
CA PHE A 709 32.11 -5.65 -0.44
C PHE A 709 32.56 -4.58 0.56
N GLY A 710 33.69 -3.97 0.25
CA GLY A 710 34.04 -2.63 0.69
C GLY A 710 33.83 -1.69 -0.49
N GLY A 711 32.66 -1.03 -0.54
CA GLY A 711 32.34 0.18 -1.27
C GLY A 711 32.77 0.31 -2.74
N SER A 712 31.88 0.05 -3.64
CA SER A 712 31.44 0.91 -4.75
C SER A 712 30.49 0.13 -5.67
N TYR A 713 29.24 0.55 -5.70
CA TYR A 713 28.25 0.07 -6.65
C TYR A 713 28.68 0.41 -8.09
N SER A 714 28.90 -0.60 -8.93
CA SER A 714 29.34 -0.41 -10.31
C SER A 714 28.41 -1.05 -11.36
N SER A 715 27.09 -1.02 -11.12
CA SER A 715 26.16 -1.49 -12.15
C SER A 715 26.12 -0.52 -13.36
N PRO A 716 25.91 -1.01 -14.60
CA PRO A 716 25.80 -0.14 -15.78
C PRO A 716 24.72 0.94 -15.69
N GLY A 717 23.65 0.71 -14.91
CA GLY A 717 22.61 1.70 -14.61
C GLY A 717 23.11 2.78 -13.65
N TRP A 718 23.88 2.41 -12.63
CA TRP A 718 24.48 3.35 -11.67
C TRP A 718 25.52 4.25 -12.33
N LYS A 719 26.36 3.72 -13.21
CA LYS A 719 27.32 4.52 -13.98
C LYS A 719 26.61 5.52 -14.92
N ARG A 720 25.44 5.18 -15.46
CA ARG A 720 24.63 6.12 -16.27
C ARG A 720 23.96 7.19 -15.41
N ALA A 721 23.49 6.86 -14.21
CA ALA A 721 22.91 7.84 -13.29
C ALA A 721 23.94 8.84 -12.76
N GLN A 722 25.17 8.39 -12.46
CA GLN A 722 26.26 9.28 -12.07
C GLN A 722 26.73 10.22 -13.18
N THR A 723 26.72 9.78 -14.44
CA THR A 723 27.03 10.66 -15.58
C THR A 723 25.94 11.69 -15.84
N TYR A 724 24.68 11.39 -15.52
CA TYR A 724 23.56 12.33 -15.66
C TYR A 724 23.55 13.41 -14.56
N THR A 725 23.87 13.06 -13.32
CA THR A 725 23.98 14.00 -12.19
C THR A 725 25.22 14.88 -12.29
N ALA A 726 26.32 14.38 -12.83
CA ALA A 726 27.54 15.16 -13.04
C ALA A 726 27.41 16.24 -14.15
N ALA A 727 26.41 16.11 -15.03
CA ALA A 727 26.14 17.11 -16.09
C ALA A 727 25.30 18.30 -15.63
N GLN A 728 24.76 18.33 -14.43
CA GLN A 728 23.85 19.38 -13.93
C GLN A 728 24.38 20.25 -12.78
N THR A 729 25.61 20.06 -12.33
CA THR A 729 26.23 20.94 -11.33
C THR A 729 27.09 22.00 -11.99
N PRO A 730 26.87 23.32 -11.75
CA PRO A 730 27.75 24.37 -12.24
C PRO A 730 29.12 24.30 -11.53
N LYS A 731 30.20 24.19 -12.30
CA LYS A 731 31.57 24.25 -11.77
C LYS A 731 31.90 25.65 -11.30
N PRO A 732 32.46 25.84 -10.10
CA PRO A 732 33.09 27.11 -9.77
C PRO A 732 34.42 27.23 -10.54
N ALA A 733 34.62 28.38 -11.17
CA ALA A 733 35.83 28.75 -11.84
C ALA A 733 36.98 28.95 -10.82
N TYR A 734 38.15 28.51 -11.19
CA TYR A 734 39.53 28.72 -10.74
C TYR A 734 40.26 27.46 -10.28
N ALA A 735 41.03 26.89 -11.19
CA ALA A 735 42.42 26.45 -10.94
C ALA A 735 43.14 26.13 -12.27
N ARG A 736 44.36 26.56 -12.36
CA ARG A 736 45.25 26.65 -13.52
C ARG A 736 45.73 25.29 -14.07
N ARG A 737 45.95 25.31 -15.38
CA ARG A 737 46.62 24.42 -16.30
C ARG A 737 47.74 23.56 -15.72
N ALA A 738 47.77 22.28 -16.08
CA ALA A 738 48.96 21.56 -16.51
C ALA A 738 48.63 20.88 -17.85
N VAL A 739 49.41 21.23 -18.87
CA VAL A 739 49.39 20.67 -20.23
C VAL A 739 50.28 19.45 -20.17
N ILE A 740 49.81 18.30 -20.61
CA ILE A 740 50.63 17.16 -21.01
C ILE A 740 50.18 16.81 -22.43
N GLU A 741 51.03 17.15 -23.39
CA GLU A 741 50.96 16.65 -24.77
C GLU A 741 51.31 15.16 -24.76
N GLY A 742 50.44 14.34 -25.32
CA GLY A 742 50.68 12.94 -25.63
C GLY A 742 49.95 12.61 -26.92
N GLU A 743 50.67 12.50 -28.02
CA GLU A 743 50.21 12.00 -29.30
C GLU A 743 49.73 10.55 -29.16
N GLY A 744 48.45 10.30 -29.23
CA GLY A 744 47.84 8.99 -29.33
C GLY A 744 47.31 8.74 -30.74
N ARG A 745 48.03 7.96 -31.50
CA ARG A 745 47.67 7.51 -32.84
C ARG A 745 46.52 6.54 -32.77
N LEU A 746 45.36 6.92 -33.32
CA LEU A 746 44.20 6.05 -33.49
C LEU A 746 44.52 4.96 -34.51
N ILE A 747 44.65 3.72 -34.10
CA ILE A 747 44.59 2.55 -34.98
C ILE A 747 43.13 2.08 -35.01
N ALA A 748 42.40 2.46 -36.04
CA ALA A 748 41.09 1.90 -36.35
C ALA A 748 41.30 0.52 -36.98
N THR A 749 40.95 -0.53 -36.27
CA THR A 749 40.64 -1.82 -36.91
C THR A 749 39.16 -1.84 -37.25
N ALA A 750 38.85 -1.51 -38.48
CA ALA A 750 37.57 -1.73 -39.07
C ALA A 750 37.43 -3.20 -39.44
N ASP A 751 36.44 -3.87 -38.91
CA ASP A 751 35.97 -5.15 -39.43
C ASP A 751 34.95 -4.85 -40.55
N PRO A 752 35.21 -5.22 -41.81
CA PRO A 752 34.32 -4.92 -42.90
C PRO A 752 33.41 -6.10 -43.16
N LYS A 753 32.22 -6.13 -42.58
CA LYS A 753 31.09 -6.92 -43.12
C LYS A 753 29.76 -6.62 -42.37
N ALA A 754 29.20 -5.49 -42.71
CA ALA A 754 27.76 -5.30 -42.79
C ALA A 754 27.58 -4.08 -43.70
N ALA A 755 27.66 -4.28 -44.99
CA ALA A 755 27.34 -3.24 -45.94
C ALA A 755 25.83 -2.93 -45.88
N SER A 756 25.50 -1.84 -45.17
CA SER A 756 24.24 -1.13 -45.49
C SER A 756 24.34 -0.76 -46.95
N GLY A 757 23.43 -1.20 -47.81
CA GLY A 757 23.41 -0.95 -49.24
C GLY A 757 23.28 0.55 -49.64
N TRP A 758 23.75 1.44 -48.76
CA TRP A 758 23.64 2.88 -48.86
C TRP A 758 25.02 3.53 -49.00
N SER A 759 25.12 4.47 -49.94
CA SER A 759 26.32 5.25 -50.19
C SER A 759 26.10 6.73 -50.04
N ARG A 760 27.16 7.47 -49.74
CA ARG A 760 27.12 8.94 -49.71
C ARG A 760 26.71 9.47 -51.10
N GLY A 761 25.68 10.26 -51.17
CA GLY A 761 25.14 10.80 -52.43
C GLY A 761 23.84 10.10 -52.88
N ASP A 762 23.48 8.97 -52.31
CA ASP A 762 22.22 8.27 -52.64
C ASP A 762 21.03 9.15 -52.35
N ARG A 763 20.06 9.17 -53.24
CA ARG A 763 18.78 9.87 -53.05
C ARG A 763 17.84 8.94 -52.33
N VAL A 764 17.18 9.46 -51.30
CA VAL A 764 16.33 8.67 -50.41
C VAL A 764 15.02 9.38 -50.15
N PHE A 765 14.01 8.58 -49.85
CA PHE A 765 12.72 9.05 -49.36
C PHE A 765 12.44 8.53 -47.96
N HIS A 766 11.99 9.41 -47.06
CA HIS A 766 11.59 9.08 -45.68
C HIS A 766 10.16 9.59 -45.47
N GLN A 767 9.25 8.72 -45.04
CA GLN A 767 7.81 9.03 -44.91
C GLN A 767 7.54 10.33 -44.12
N LYS A 768 8.32 10.64 -43.09
CA LYS A 768 8.13 11.83 -42.25
C LYS A 768 8.84 13.10 -42.78
N PHE A 769 9.97 12.94 -43.49
CA PHE A 769 10.85 14.06 -43.84
C PHE A 769 10.90 14.31 -45.36
N GLY A 770 10.32 13.43 -46.16
CA GLY A 770 10.29 13.54 -47.63
C GLY A 770 11.58 13.11 -48.30
N TYR A 771 11.85 13.69 -49.47
CA TYR A 771 13.04 13.40 -50.28
C TYR A 771 14.28 14.08 -49.68
N GLY A 772 15.44 13.39 -49.80
CA GLY A 772 16.72 13.89 -49.30
C GLY A 772 17.90 13.14 -49.91
N GLN A 773 19.13 13.57 -49.58
CA GLN A 773 20.36 12.95 -50.09
C GLN A 773 21.22 12.53 -48.88
N VAL A 774 21.76 11.33 -48.93
CA VAL A 774 22.65 10.77 -47.90
C VAL A 774 23.98 11.55 -47.89
N ARG A 775 24.33 12.09 -46.73
CA ARG A 775 25.59 12.81 -46.47
C ARG A 775 26.65 11.94 -45.82
N ALA A 776 26.24 11.06 -44.92
CA ALA A 776 27.15 10.11 -44.27
C ALA A 776 26.38 8.84 -43.87
N VAL A 777 27.12 7.73 -43.80
CA VAL A 777 26.60 6.42 -43.36
C VAL A 777 27.37 6.01 -42.12
N GLU A 778 26.68 5.76 -41.01
CA GLU A 778 27.25 5.37 -39.71
C GLU A 778 26.61 4.06 -39.25
N GLY A 779 27.13 2.95 -39.72
CA GLY A 779 26.53 1.64 -39.45
C GLY A 779 25.11 1.54 -40.04
N ASN A 780 24.08 1.34 -39.20
CA ASN A 780 22.67 1.33 -39.59
C ASN A 780 22.00 2.72 -39.54
N LYS A 781 22.74 3.80 -39.38
CA LYS A 781 22.23 5.18 -39.33
C LYS A 781 22.75 5.98 -40.52
N LEU A 782 21.86 6.71 -41.19
CA LEU A 782 22.14 7.59 -42.30
C LEU A 782 21.98 9.03 -41.84
N VAL A 783 22.96 9.87 -42.15
CA VAL A 783 22.81 11.31 -42.09
C VAL A 783 22.32 11.79 -43.44
N VAL A 784 21.09 12.26 -43.51
CA VAL A 784 20.38 12.64 -44.72
C VAL A 784 20.05 14.13 -44.70
N SER A 785 20.38 14.83 -45.76
CA SER A 785 19.94 16.21 -45.98
C SER A 785 18.64 16.17 -46.76
N PHE A 786 17.52 16.40 -46.08
CA PHE A 786 16.18 16.42 -46.68
C PHE A 786 15.86 17.78 -47.27
N ASP A 787 15.18 17.77 -48.41
CA ASP A 787 14.88 18.98 -49.20
C ASP A 787 14.02 19.99 -48.45
N LYS A 788 13.12 19.52 -47.56
CA LYS A 788 12.21 20.37 -46.74
C LYS A 788 12.50 20.40 -45.24
N ALA A 789 13.26 19.43 -44.72
CA ALA A 789 13.44 19.26 -43.27
C ALA A 789 14.89 19.48 -42.83
N GLY A 790 15.82 19.82 -43.72
CA GLY A 790 17.24 19.99 -43.43
C GLY A 790 17.94 18.68 -43.07
N GLU A 791 19.09 18.76 -42.41
CA GLU A 791 19.90 17.60 -42.10
C GLU A 791 19.34 16.84 -40.88
N LYS A 792 19.08 15.52 -41.05
CA LYS A 792 18.57 14.62 -40.02
C LYS A 792 19.31 13.31 -40.02
N LYS A 793 19.50 12.73 -38.85
CA LYS A 793 20.04 11.39 -38.66
C LYS A 793 18.87 10.39 -38.53
N VAL A 794 18.78 9.46 -39.48
CA VAL A 794 17.69 8.49 -39.61
C VAL A 794 18.26 7.07 -39.67
N ILE A 795 17.46 6.07 -39.30
CA ILE A 795 17.85 4.65 -39.40
C ILE A 795 17.56 4.18 -40.83
N ASP A 796 18.44 3.39 -41.40
CA ASP A 796 18.38 2.92 -42.81
C ASP A 796 17.09 2.17 -43.18
N THR A 797 16.49 1.46 -42.18
CA THR A 797 15.22 0.74 -42.36
C THR A 797 14.00 1.64 -42.54
N PHE A 798 14.11 2.96 -42.28
CA PHE A 798 13.03 3.93 -42.49
C PHE A 798 13.19 4.81 -43.74
N VAL A 799 14.16 4.47 -44.57
CA VAL A 799 14.44 5.20 -45.81
C VAL A 799 14.40 4.24 -46.99
N GLU A 800 13.78 4.68 -48.06
CA GLU A 800 13.69 3.98 -49.34
C GLU A 800 14.56 4.67 -50.40
N LYS A 801 15.12 3.91 -51.35
CA LYS A 801 15.82 4.53 -52.49
C LYS A 801 14.82 5.29 -53.36
N ALA A 802 15.12 6.58 -53.60
CA ALA A 802 14.27 7.46 -54.40
C ALA A 802 14.71 7.53 -55.85
#